data_ed3ecfcadffd89ab5eec74deba5a6777
#
_entry.id   ed3ecfcadffd89ab5eec74deba5a6777
#
_cell.length_a   1.000
_cell.length_b   1.000
_cell.length_c   1.000
_cell.angle_alpha   90.00
_cell.angle_beta   90.00
_cell.angle_gamma   90.00
#
_symmetry.space_group_name_H-M   'P 1'
#
loop_
_entity.id
_entity.type
_entity.pdbx_description
1 polymer ?
#
loop_
_entity_poly.entity_id
_entity_poly.type
_entity_poly.pdbx_seq_one_letter_code
_entity_poly.pdbx_strand_id
1 'polypeptide(L)'
;ELHTGVTSDVNGFYTLANLKPGTYKVKVSYVGYEPKYYTVKLTGNNVERNIQLSESHELKEVVVTGAFYGQRKALQMQKETMGVTNVVSADQVGKFPDSNIGDALKRINGINVQYDQGEARFGQVRGTSADLTSVTVNGNRIPSAEGDTRNVQLDLIPADMVQTIEVNKVVTSDMDGDAIGGEINLVTKNTPSHRVLNFNVGSGYTWVSGKPQLDLGATWGDRFFNHKLGIMAAASYQYAPGGSDNTEFEYEENDDKQLELKEAQVRQYYVTRERQSYSLALDYKFNPQHKISFKGMYNRRSDWENRYRISYKKLNSKAEKQSIVMQTKAGASDTKNARLELQQTMDYTLDGEHLFGNLKMDWAASYSRATEERPNERYASYKYNNKNSNIKFGEGFEDVGDRQPYYATSLPALDDTNWKLDELNNANQDIVENEWKGRLNFTLPITNGLYGNTLKFGAKYTSKEKTRTKSFFDYDPEEVLGDSWRNLTVKQIRDGFMPGSQYPANSPFISKLTLGKIDFSKYEGTENYEEEAGNYKIREQITAGYLRFDQKLGKRLSATLGLRVERTDLKTSGYNVEVTDDESTMKPTGDFKNHYTDLLPSLLLKYKYSDDGSLRASVTKTISRPKYSALIANKTFNISDEEATIGDPNTKPAKAVNVDLSLDHYFKSVGLVSLGLFYKDIKNVNVEWSSNKYLGSDLGLTGENAEKQFKVEQNINAYDARVLGVEVAYQRDFGFISPALKCLGFYGNYTYTHSTTRNFNERLGIKDGDDVKVAGSPEHTANASMFFEKSGINLRLSYNFASAFIDQMSTSRALDRYYDKVGYLDLNASYTWGKKTKFTVYANANNLLNQPLRYYQGEKNRTMQVEYYGVRLNAGVKINL
;
A
#
# COMPACT_ATOMS: atom_id res chain seq x y z
N GLU A 1 36.64 32.59 0.22
CA GLU A 1 35.33 32.25 -0.44
C GLU A 1 34.42 31.49 0.54
N LEU A 2 33.22 32.04 0.78
CA LEU A 2 32.20 31.36 1.56
C LEU A 2 31.53 30.31 0.64
N HIS A 3 31.83 29.02 0.82
CA HIS A 3 31.15 27.95 0.11
C HIS A 3 29.89 27.49 0.92
N THR A 4 28.92 28.37 1.04
CA THR A 4 27.60 28.04 1.61
C THR A 4 26.55 28.00 0.51
N GLY A 5 25.53 27.18 0.63
CA GLY A 5 24.45 27.09 -0.35
C GLY A 5 23.21 26.48 0.29
N VAL A 6 22.06 26.77 -0.29
CA VAL A 6 20.77 26.23 0.05
C VAL A 6 20.08 25.73 -1.21
N THR A 7 19.21 24.74 -1.07
CA THR A 7 18.28 24.36 -2.12
C THR A 7 17.01 25.17 -1.99
N SER A 8 16.39 25.53 -3.11
CA SER A 8 15.05 26.07 -3.08
C SER A 8 14.02 25.01 -2.71
N ASP A 9 12.94 25.44 -2.08
CA ASP A 9 11.77 24.58 -1.86
C ASP A 9 11.07 24.25 -3.20
N VAL A 10 10.01 23.44 -3.12
CA VAL A 10 9.20 23.02 -4.28
C VAL A 10 8.59 24.19 -5.08
N ASN A 11 8.47 25.36 -4.49
CA ASN A 11 7.96 26.58 -5.12
C ASN A 11 9.06 27.52 -5.60
N GLY A 12 10.34 27.11 -5.45
CA GLY A 12 11.48 27.93 -5.82
C GLY A 12 11.94 28.93 -4.75
N PHE A 13 11.38 28.92 -3.54
CA PHE A 13 11.81 29.80 -2.46
C PHE A 13 13.08 29.28 -1.82
N TYR A 14 14.02 30.19 -1.54
CA TYR A 14 15.29 29.91 -0.90
C TYR A 14 15.63 31.01 0.10
N THR A 15 16.33 30.66 1.15
CA THR A 15 16.86 31.60 2.14
C THR A 15 18.33 31.28 2.45
N LEU A 16 19.22 32.20 2.13
CA LEU A 16 20.60 32.18 2.57
C LEU A 16 20.70 33.02 3.85
N ALA A 17 20.70 32.34 5.00
CA ALA A 17 20.80 33.00 6.31
C ALA A 17 22.25 33.13 6.77
N ASN A 18 22.50 33.99 7.76
CA ASN A 18 23.76 34.15 8.48
C ASN A 18 24.93 34.66 7.63
N LEU A 19 24.66 35.45 6.62
CA LEU A 19 25.69 36.16 5.87
C LEU A 19 26.00 37.48 6.57
N LYS A 20 27.28 37.74 6.88
CA LYS A 20 27.73 39.02 7.42
C LYS A 20 27.59 40.10 6.36
N PRO A 21 27.45 41.41 6.72
CA PRO A 21 27.53 42.48 5.74
C PRO A 21 28.79 42.34 4.84
N GLY A 22 28.60 42.46 3.51
CA GLY A 22 29.64 42.21 2.55
C GLY A 22 29.14 42.00 1.13
N THR A 23 30.03 41.85 0.16
CA THR A 23 29.70 41.55 -1.23
C THR A 23 29.90 40.08 -1.55
N TYR A 24 28.85 39.41 -2.02
CA TYR A 24 28.82 37.97 -2.29
C TYR A 24 28.60 37.67 -3.77
N LYS A 25 29.38 36.72 -4.32
CA LYS A 25 29.05 36.12 -5.62
C LYS A 25 28.20 34.87 -5.38
N VAL A 26 26.97 34.89 -5.87
CA VAL A 26 26.00 33.84 -5.76
C VAL A 26 25.88 33.10 -7.08
N LYS A 27 26.14 31.80 -7.09
CA LYS A 27 25.87 30.90 -8.22
C LYS A 27 24.50 30.29 -8.02
N VAL A 28 23.62 30.43 -8.99
CA VAL A 28 22.32 29.74 -9.03
C VAL A 28 22.35 28.74 -10.17
N SER A 29 22.11 27.47 -9.86
CA SER A 29 22.13 26.38 -10.83
C SER A 29 20.94 25.45 -10.64
N TYR A 30 20.43 24.93 -11.74
CA TYR A 30 19.39 23.94 -11.79
C TYR A 30 19.65 22.94 -12.93
N VAL A 31 19.27 21.67 -12.76
CA VAL A 31 19.53 20.64 -13.79
C VAL A 31 18.87 21.03 -15.11
N GLY A 32 19.65 21.10 -16.19
CA GLY A 32 19.19 21.47 -17.53
C GLY A 32 19.07 22.98 -17.81
N TYR A 33 19.50 23.84 -16.85
CA TYR A 33 19.57 25.28 -17.03
C TYR A 33 21.01 25.79 -16.98
N GLU A 34 21.28 26.90 -17.68
CA GLU A 34 22.57 27.57 -17.58
C GLU A 34 22.74 28.17 -16.17
N PRO A 35 23.84 27.89 -15.47
CA PRO A 35 24.09 28.52 -14.18
C PRO A 35 24.22 30.03 -14.33
N LYS A 36 23.52 30.79 -13.50
CA LYS A 36 23.66 32.25 -13.43
C LYS A 36 24.47 32.68 -12.22
N TYR A 37 25.27 33.71 -12.40
CA TYR A 37 26.10 34.30 -11.36
C TYR A 37 25.64 35.73 -11.09
N TYR A 38 25.42 36.03 -9.82
CA TYR A 38 24.99 37.35 -9.35
C TYR A 38 25.95 37.88 -8.30
N THR A 39 26.15 39.19 -8.29
CA THR A 39 26.84 39.88 -7.19
C THR A 39 25.76 40.50 -6.30
N VAL A 40 25.74 40.15 -5.01
CA VAL A 40 24.80 40.67 -4.03
C VAL A 40 25.58 41.40 -2.94
N LYS A 41 25.24 42.64 -2.67
CA LYS A 41 25.82 43.47 -1.58
C LYS A 41 24.85 43.50 -0.41
N LEU A 42 25.27 42.92 0.74
CA LEU A 42 24.52 42.97 1.99
C LEU A 42 25.05 44.14 2.84
N THR A 43 24.15 44.99 3.27
CA THR A 43 24.48 46.18 4.09
C THR A 43 23.93 46.09 5.52
N GLY A 44 23.49 44.88 5.94
CA GLY A 44 22.86 44.64 7.22
C GLY A 44 21.35 44.39 7.18
N ASN A 45 20.70 44.72 6.07
CA ASN A 45 19.27 44.43 5.85
C ASN A 45 19.07 43.17 5.00
N ASN A 46 17.88 42.52 5.11
CA ASN A 46 17.51 41.42 4.24
C ASN A 46 17.39 41.88 2.78
N VAL A 47 17.97 41.14 1.86
CA VAL A 47 17.90 41.39 0.42
C VAL A 47 17.05 40.29 -0.23
N GLU A 48 15.95 40.65 -0.84
CA GLU A 48 15.15 39.77 -1.67
C GLU A 48 15.65 39.80 -3.12
N ARG A 49 15.83 38.61 -3.72
CA ARG A 49 16.27 38.49 -5.10
C ARG A 49 15.53 37.36 -5.81
N ASN A 50 14.68 37.71 -6.76
CA ASN A 50 14.04 36.77 -7.67
C ASN A 50 14.96 36.50 -8.87
N ILE A 51 15.21 35.23 -9.17
CA ILE A 51 16.18 34.79 -10.17
C ILE A 51 15.50 33.90 -11.20
N GLN A 52 15.53 34.30 -12.45
CA GLN A 52 15.06 33.51 -13.57
C GLN A 52 16.25 32.85 -14.29
N LEU A 53 16.28 31.51 -14.32
CA LEU A 53 17.23 30.74 -15.07
C LEU A 53 16.81 30.64 -16.54
N SER A 54 17.77 30.63 -17.47
CA SER A 54 17.56 30.37 -18.90
C SER A 54 17.94 28.91 -19.21
N GLU A 55 17.21 28.28 -20.10
CA GLU A 55 17.55 26.94 -20.58
C GLU A 55 18.93 26.93 -21.26
N SER A 56 19.68 25.83 -21.11
CA SER A 56 20.99 25.71 -21.78
C SER A 56 20.83 25.69 -23.31
N HIS A 57 21.79 26.25 -24.04
CA HIS A 57 21.76 26.29 -25.51
C HIS A 57 21.63 24.92 -26.20
N GLU A 58 22.07 23.85 -25.56
CA GLU A 58 21.89 22.46 -26.02
C GLU A 58 20.41 21.99 -26.01
N LEU A 59 19.51 22.72 -25.36
CA LEU A 59 18.10 22.39 -25.21
C LEU A 59 17.15 23.32 -26.01
N LYS A 60 17.67 24.34 -26.72
CA LYS A 60 16.83 25.32 -27.47
C LYS A 60 16.03 24.72 -28.63
N GLU A 61 16.35 23.54 -29.11
CA GLU A 61 15.62 22.88 -30.21
C GLU A 61 14.47 21.95 -29.73
N VAL A 62 14.30 21.76 -28.44
CA VAL A 62 13.21 20.95 -27.89
C VAL A 62 12.27 21.87 -27.12
N VAL A 63 11.03 21.97 -27.56
CA VAL A 63 9.96 22.50 -26.74
C VAL A 63 9.86 21.64 -25.47
N VAL A 64 10.42 22.11 -24.36
CA VAL A 64 10.41 21.40 -23.08
C VAL A 64 8.95 21.35 -22.64
N THR A 65 8.31 20.21 -22.78
CA THR A 65 6.98 19.97 -22.24
C THR A 65 7.07 20.02 -20.72
N GLY A 66 6.01 20.44 -20.02
CA GLY A 66 5.98 20.53 -18.56
C GLY A 66 6.42 19.24 -17.84
N ALA A 67 6.32 18.12 -18.50
CA ALA A 67 6.73 16.79 -18.06
C ALA A 67 8.24 16.63 -17.80
N PHE A 68 9.11 17.20 -18.62
CA PHE A 68 10.57 17.20 -18.36
C PHE A 68 10.92 18.10 -17.17
N TYR A 69 10.12 19.15 -16.91
CA TYR A 69 10.35 20.04 -15.79
C TYR A 69 10.16 19.32 -14.44
N GLY A 70 9.07 18.61 -14.25
CA GLY A 70 8.81 17.83 -13.03
C GLY A 70 9.87 16.75 -12.79
N GLN A 71 10.25 16.02 -13.85
CA GLN A 71 11.29 14.98 -13.79
C GLN A 71 12.67 15.53 -13.41
N ARG A 72 13.08 16.67 -13.99
CA ARG A 72 14.34 17.34 -13.62
C ARG A 72 14.34 17.77 -12.16
N LYS A 73 13.22 18.31 -11.68
CA LYS A 73 13.06 18.70 -10.29
C LYS A 73 13.18 17.49 -9.35
N ALA A 74 12.55 16.38 -9.67
CA ALA A 74 12.64 15.14 -8.90
C ALA A 74 14.09 14.63 -8.83
N LEU A 75 14.80 14.59 -9.96
CA LEU A 75 16.23 14.19 -10.01
C LEU A 75 17.14 15.16 -9.23
N GLN A 76 16.85 16.47 -9.25
CA GLN A 76 17.60 17.43 -8.44
C GLN A 76 17.39 17.23 -6.94
N MET A 77 16.13 17.01 -6.52
CA MET A 77 15.82 16.67 -5.13
C MET A 77 16.55 15.40 -4.70
N GLN A 78 16.52 14.34 -5.51
CA GLN A 78 17.25 13.10 -5.26
C GLN A 78 18.78 13.33 -5.18
N LYS A 79 19.34 14.15 -6.07
CA LYS A 79 20.77 14.50 -6.09
C LYS A 79 21.21 15.20 -4.80
N GLU A 80 20.38 16.08 -4.22
CA GLU A 80 20.75 16.89 -3.04
C GLU A 80 20.56 16.15 -1.71
N THR A 81 19.73 15.11 -1.62
CA THR A 81 19.53 14.35 -0.36
C THR A 81 20.82 13.71 0.14
N MET A 82 20.96 13.59 1.47
CA MET A 82 22.11 12.89 2.12
C MET A 82 21.95 11.38 2.02
N GLY A 83 20.74 10.87 2.27
CA GLY A 83 20.40 9.45 2.20
C GLY A 83 20.13 8.96 0.77
N VAL A 84 19.80 7.67 0.65
CA VAL A 84 19.33 7.05 -0.59
C VAL A 84 17.84 7.30 -0.70
N THR A 85 17.43 8.19 -1.58
CA THR A 85 16.04 8.57 -1.80
C THR A 85 15.72 8.56 -3.29
N ASN A 86 14.61 7.97 -3.69
CA ASN A 86 14.04 8.12 -5.03
C ASN A 86 12.88 9.10 -4.98
N VAL A 87 12.84 10.02 -5.94
CA VAL A 87 11.79 11.04 -6.04
C VAL A 87 11.13 10.95 -7.40
N VAL A 88 9.79 10.88 -7.41
CA VAL A 88 8.97 10.87 -8.63
C VAL A 88 7.97 12.02 -8.55
N SER A 89 7.92 12.84 -9.60
CA SER A 89 6.97 13.96 -9.67
C SER A 89 5.60 13.51 -10.16
N ALA A 90 4.53 14.26 -9.80
CA ALA A 90 3.18 14.03 -10.29
C ALA A 90 3.08 14.03 -11.82
N ASP A 91 3.90 14.84 -12.50
CA ASP A 91 3.93 14.86 -13.97
C ASP A 91 4.46 13.55 -14.56
N GLN A 92 5.35 12.84 -13.84
CA GLN A 92 5.77 11.50 -14.22
C GLN A 92 4.68 10.47 -13.93
N VAL A 93 4.04 10.55 -12.76
CA VAL A 93 2.90 9.72 -12.37
C VAL A 93 1.76 9.87 -13.38
N GLY A 94 1.42 11.10 -13.75
CA GLY A 94 0.36 11.38 -14.74
C GLY A 94 0.66 10.98 -16.19
N LYS A 95 1.90 10.56 -16.51
CA LYS A 95 2.29 9.97 -17.80
C LYS A 95 2.09 8.45 -17.85
N PHE A 96 1.86 7.81 -16.73
CA PHE A 96 1.54 6.40 -16.64
C PHE A 96 0.01 6.23 -16.51
N PRO A 97 -0.53 5.08 -16.90
CA PRO A 97 -1.97 4.81 -16.79
C PRO A 97 -2.38 4.50 -15.32
N ASP A 98 -1.80 5.19 -14.36
CA ASP A 98 -1.93 4.90 -12.94
C ASP A 98 -3.13 5.65 -12.37
N SER A 99 -4.16 4.93 -11.94
CA SER A 99 -5.37 5.51 -11.35
C SER A 99 -5.19 5.90 -9.88
N ASN A 100 -4.27 5.24 -9.19
CA ASN A 100 -3.96 5.45 -7.79
C ASN A 100 -2.44 5.48 -7.53
N ILE A 101 -2.05 5.87 -6.33
CA ILE A 101 -0.64 5.98 -5.92
C ILE A 101 0.07 4.62 -5.94
N GLY A 102 -0.60 3.53 -5.57
CA GLY A 102 -0.02 2.20 -5.55
C GLY A 102 0.49 1.78 -6.93
N ASP A 103 -0.30 2.00 -7.98
CA ASP A 103 0.11 1.70 -9.37
C ASP A 103 1.30 2.56 -9.81
N ALA A 104 1.39 3.81 -9.37
CA ALA A 104 2.53 4.67 -9.67
C ALA A 104 3.82 4.20 -9.00
N LEU A 105 3.73 3.65 -7.79
CA LEU A 105 4.87 3.18 -7.00
C LEU A 105 5.61 2.00 -7.63
N LYS A 106 4.92 1.08 -8.28
CA LYS A 106 5.55 -0.12 -8.92
C LYS A 106 6.66 0.22 -9.91
N ARG A 107 6.71 1.47 -10.38
CA ARG A 107 7.71 1.95 -11.37
C ARG A 107 8.96 2.55 -10.73
N ILE A 108 8.99 2.69 -9.40
CA ILE A 108 10.11 3.26 -8.67
C ILE A 108 11.14 2.16 -8.38
N ASN A 109 12.43 2.50 -8.55
CA ASN A 109 13.51 1.56 -8.27
C ASN A 109 13.45 0.99 -6.85
N GLY A 110 13.53 -0.34 -6.73
CA GLY A 110 13.49 -1.06 -5.46
C GLY A 110 12.11 -1.08 -4.79
N ILE A 111 11.05 -0.75 -5.54
CA ILE A 111 9.66 -0.84 -5.04
C ILE A 111 8.93 -1.95 -5.77
N ASN A 112 8.25 -2.77 -4.99
CA ASN A 112 7.21 -3.68 -5.42
C ASN A 112 5.88 -3.26 -4.79
N VAL A 113 4.78 -3.74 -5.33
CA VAL A 113 3.43 -3.51 -4.76
C VAL A 113 2.69 -4.83 -4.67
N GLN A 114 2.01 -5.02 -3.56
CA GLN A 114 1.09 -6.14 -3.38
C GLN A 114 -0.28 -5.71 -3.92
N TYR A 115 -0.84 -6.55 -4.79
CA TYR A 115 -2.15 -6.35 -5.37
C TYR A 115 -3.22 -7.01 -4.51
N ASP A 116 -4.36 -6.35 -4.43
CA ASP A 116 -5.59 -6.89 -3.88
C ASP A 116 -6.76 -6.36 -4.70
N GLN A 117 -7.73 -7.21 -5.02
CA GLN A 117 -8.90 -6.88 -5.86
C GLN A 117 -8.53 -6.15 -7.17
N GLY A 118 -7.40 -6.53 -7.79
CA GLY A 118 -6.93 -5.97 -9.06
C GLY A 118 -6.29 -4.59 -8.98
N GLU A 119 -6.07 -4.04 -7.79
CA GLU A 119 -5.40 -2.75 -7.55
C GLU A 119 -4.17 -2.89 -6.67
N ALA A 120 -3.18 -2.03 -6.89
CA ALA A 120 -1.95 -1.98 -6.10
C ALA A 120 -2.27 -1.34 -4.74
N ARG A 121 -2.30 -2.14 -3.67
CA ARG A 121 -2.80 -1.76 -2.36
C ARG A 121 -1.70 -1.38 -1.38
N PHE A 122 -0.65 -2.19 -1.26
CA PHE A 122 0.44 -1.97 -0.32
C PHE A 122 1.79 -1.90 -1.02
N GLY A 123 2.60 -0.91 -0.62
CA GLY A 123 3.96 -0.74 -1.13
C GLY A 123 4.99 -1.55 -0.33
N GLN A 124 5.92 -2.17 -1.04
CA GLN A 124 7.04 -2.93 -0.50
C GLN A 124 8.36 -2.31 -0.95
N VAL A 125 9.24 -1.98 -0.02
CA VAL A 125 10.53 -1.36 -0.32
C VAL A 125 11.65 -2.40 -0.20
N ARG A 126 12.49 -2.53 -1.24
CA ARG A 126 13.69 -3.39 -1.24
C ARG A 126 13.42 -4.86 -0.93
N GLY A 127 12.34 -5.40 -1.48
CA GLY A 127 11.98 -6.79 -1.27
C GLY A 127 11.69 -7.15 0.20
N THR A 128 11.29 -6.18 1.03
CA THR A 128 10.77 -6.46 2.37
C THR A 128 9.24 -6.45 2.35
N SER A 129 8.59 -7.12 3.29
CA SER A 129 7.13 -7.14 3.37
C SER A 129 6.55 -5.73 3.56
N ALA A 130 5.28 -5.55 3.20
CA ALA A 130 4.58 -4.28 3.39
C ALA A 130 4.54 -3.83 4.87
N ASP A 131 4.51 -4.78 5.81
CA ASP A 131 4.53 -4.51 7.27
C ASP A 131 5.84 -3.85 7.75
N LEU A 132 6.92 -3.96 6.96
CA LEU A 132 8.21 -3.34 7.23
C LEU A 132 8.38 -1.97 6.56
N THR A 133 7.37 -1.51 5.80
CA THR A 133 7.38 -0.25 5.04
C THR A 133 6.49 0.80 5.71
N SER A 134 6.99 2.01 5.90
CA SER A 134 6.20 3.15 6.39
C SER A 134 5.61 3.95 5.24
N VAL A 135 4.34 4.36 5.36
CA VAL A 135 3.71 5.31 4.42
C VAL A 135 3.32 6.57 5.19
N THR A 136 3.73 7.71 4.66
CA THR A 136 3.47 9.03 5.26
C THR A 136 2.86 9.99 4.24
N VAL A 137 2.11 10.97 4.73
CA VAL A 137 1.64 12.12 3.96
C VAL A 137 2.27 13.38 4.55
N ASN A 138 3.05 14.11 3.75
CA ASN A 138 3.82 15.28 4.19
C ASN A 138 4.73 14.99 5.43
N GLY A 139 5.30 13.78 5.51
CA GLY A 139 6.15 13.32 6.61
C GLY A 139 5.39 12.92 7.90
N ASN A 140 4.07 12.82 7.86
CA ASN A 140 3.24 12.31 8.94
C ASN A 140 2.64 10.95 8.55
N ARG A 141 2.84 9.91 9.36
CA ARG A 141 2.16 8.64 9.14
C ARG A 141 0.65 8.88 9.22
N ILE A 142 -0.12 8.23 8.36
CA ILE A 142 -1.59 8.28 8.39
C ILE A 142 -2.15 6.94 8.89
N PRO A 143 -3.35 6.95 9.53
CA PRO A 143 -3.98 5.73 10.02
C PRO A 143 -4.46 4.82 8.89
N SER A 144 -4.65 3.53 9.20
CA SER A 144 -5.24 2.53 8.31
C SER A 144 -6.73 2.38 8.56
N ALA A 145 -7.54 2.36 7.50
CA ALA A 145 -8.97 2.07 7.61
C ALA A 145 -9.25 0.59 7.93
N GLU A 146 -8.31 -0.33 7.67
CA GLU A 146 -8.49 -1.76 7.95
C GLU A 146 -8.27 -2.14 9.41
N GLY A 147 -9.02 -3.14 9.89
CA GLY A 147 -8.97 -3.63 11.26
C GLY A 147 -7.68 -4.33 11.62
N ASP A 148 -7.14 -5.10 10.69
CA ASP A 148 -6.10 -6.08 11.01
C ASP A 148 -4.67 -5.57 10.82
N THR A 149 -4.47 -4.48 10.05
CA THR A 149 -3.14 -4.00 9.67
C THR A 149 -2.87 -2.56 10.09
N ARG A 150 -1.57 -2.22 10.15
CA ARG A 150 -1.07 -0.84 10.24
C ARG A 150 -0.78 -0.24 8.86
N ASN A 151 -0.84 -1.05 7.81
CA ASN A 151 -0.45 -0.65 6.47
C ASN A 151 -1.47 0.33 5.88
N VAL A 152 -0.96 1.40 5.27
CA VAL A 152 -1.80 2.39 4.60
C VAL A 152 -2.16 1.89 3.21
N GLN A 153 -3.45 1.91 2.92
CA GLN A 153 -3.99 1.54 1.64
C GLN A 153 -3.74 2.64 0.61
N LEU A 154 -2.82 2.39 -0.32
CA LEU A 154 -2.42 3.34 -1.35
C LEU A 154 -3.48 3.52 -2.45
N ASP A 155 -4.35 2.53 -2.61
CA ASP A 155 -5.49 2.57 -3.53
C ASP A 155 -6.61 3.54 -3.10
N LEU A 156 -6.61 3.99 -1.83
CA LEU A 156 -7.51 5.03 -1.36
C LEU A 156 -7.12 6.45 -1.82
N ILE A 157 -5.84 6.65 -2.22
CA ILE A 157 -5.31 7.97 -2.53
C ILE A 157 -5.15 8.11 -4.05
N PRO A 158 -5.94 8.97 -4.71
CA PRO A 158 -5.77 9.24 -6.14
C PRO A 158 -4.41 9.87 -6.46
N ALA A 159 -3.84 9.47 -7.60
CA ALA A 159 -2.52 9.94 -8.02
C ALA A 159 -2.46 11.46 -8.26
N ASP A 160 -3.57 12.08 -8.63
CA ASP A 160 -3.67 13.52 -8.91
C ASP A 160 -3.74 14.42 -7.65
N MET A 161 -3.87 13.84 -6.44
CA MET A 161 -3.81 14.56 -5.16
C MET A 161 -2.37 14.81 -4.68
N VAL A 162 -1.41 14.08 -5.22
CA VAL A 162 0.00 14.11 -4.80
C VAL A 162 0.83 14.94 -5.78
N GLN A 163 1.78 15.71 -5.28
CA GLN A 163 2.74 16.50 -6.06
C GLN A 163 4.03 15.73 -6.33
N THR A 164 4.55 15.03 -5.32
CA THR A 164 5.73 14.16 -5.43
C THR A 164 5.57 12.93 -4.55
N ILE A 165 6.14 11.83 -5.00
CA ILE A 165 6.34 10.63 -4.20
C ILE A 165 7.83 10.55 -3.88
N GLU A 166 8.17 10.50 -2.60
CA GLU A 166 9.54 10.37 -2.12
C GLU A 166 9.66 9.00 -1.45
N VAL A 167 10.58 8.18 -1.93
CA VAL A 167 10.90 6.89 -1.31
C VAL A 167 12.24 6.99 -0.61
N ASN A 168 12.20 7.11 0.70
CA ASN A 168 13.37 7.20 1.56
C ASN A 168 13.81 5.80 1.97
N LYS A 169 14.85 5.28 1.34
CA LYS A 169 15.40 3.95 1.62
C LYS A 169 16.33 3.93 2.84
N VAL A 170 16.77 5.10 3.26
CA VAL A 170 17.60 5.33 4.45
C VAL A 170 16.88 6.30 5.36
N VAL A 171 16.60 5.89 6.58
CA VAL A 171 15.89 6.66 7.59
C VAL A 171 16.88 7.48 8.41
N THR A 172 16.63 8.78 8.54
CA THR A 172 17.42 9.69 9.38
C THR A 172 16.78 9.91 10.74
N SER A 173 17.53 10.42 11.72
CA SER A 173 17.02 10.59 13.10
C SER A 173 15.84 11.55 13.25
N ASP A 174 15.63 12.47 12.31
CA ASP A 174 14.48 13.38 12.25
C ASP A 174 13.20 12.76 11.66
N MET A 175 13.29 11.51 11.14
CA MET A 175 12.18 10.70 10.63
C MET A 175 11.72 9.69 11.70
N ASP A 176 10.50 9.14 11.55
CA ASP A 176 10.02 8.07 12.41
C ASP A 176 10.85 6.79 12.21
N GLY A 177 11.14 6.09 13.30
CA GLY A 177 11.99 4.89 13.26
C GLY A 177 11.30 3.63 12.74
N ASP A 178 9.99 3.66 12.55
CA ASP A 178 9.14 2.53 12.14
C ASP A 178 9.15 2.36 10.59
N ALA A 179 10.32 1.99 10.03
CA ALA A 179 10.53 1.88 8.59
C ALA A 179 11.75 1.01 8.24
N ILE A 180 11.71 -0.30 8.54
CA ILE A 180 12.82 -1.23 8.24
C ILE A 180 13.05 -1.32 6.72
N GLY A 181 12.02 -1.44 5.92
CA GLY A 181 12.09 -1.43 4.45
C GLY A 181 12.52 -0.07 3.94
N GLY A 182 11.87 0.96 4.42
CA GLY A 182 11.99 2.37 4.04
C GLY A 182 10.66 3.11 4.25
N GLU A 183 10.67 4.40 3.91
CA GLU A 183 9.49 5.26 3.99
C GLU A 183 9.03 5.69 2.60
N ILE A 184 7.73 5.60 2.34
CA ILE A 184 7.06 6.17 1.16
C ILE A 184 6.34 7.44 1.62
N ASN A 185 6.88 8.61 1.30
CA ASN A 185 6.30 9.90 1.66
C ASN A 185 5.54 10.50 0.47
N LEU A 186 4.24 10.68 0.64
CA LEU A 186 3.34 11.29 -0.32
C LEU A 186 3.26 12.79 -0.04
N VAL A 187 3.91 13.60 -0.85
CA VAL A 187 3.87 15.05 -0.70
C VAL A 187 2.66 15.59 -1.48
N THR A 188 1.69 16.15 -0.77
CA THR A 188 0.48 16.73 -1.38
C THR A 188 0.79 18.02 -2.11
N LYS A 189 -0.14 18.45 -2.99
CA LYS A 189 0.00 19.71 -3.73
C LYS A 189 0.14 20.89 -2.77
N ASN A 190 1.17 21.70 -2.99
CA ASN A 190 1.40 22.94 -2.25
C ASN A 190 0.74 24.12 -2.99
N THR A 191 0.57 25.24 -2.28
CA THR A 191 0.09 26.50 -2.86
C THR A 191 1.01 26.95 -4.01
N PRO A 192 0.48 27.34 -5.17
CA PRO A 192 1.28 27.66 -6.34
C PRO A 192 1.91 29.05 -6.25
N SER A 193 2.93 29.32 -7.07
CA SER A 193 3.51 30.66 -7.25
C SER A 193 2.72 31.53 -8.23
N HIS A 194 1.94 30.97 -9.10
CA HIS A 194 1.09 31.60 -10.11
C HIS A 194 -0.23 30.83 -10.22
N ARG A 195 -1.24 31.44 -10.83
CA ARG A 195 -2.55 30.83 -11.01
C ARG A 195 -2.44 29.50 -11.75
N VAL A 196 -3.11 28.49 -11.22
CA VAL A 196 -3.24 27.14 -11.79
C VAL A 196 -4.73 26.80 -11.87
N LEU A 197 -5.17 26.27 -13.01
CA LEU A 197 -6.51 25.75 -13.18
C LEU A 197 -6.45 24.55 -14.14
N ASN A 198 -6.75 23.37 -13.62
CA ASN A 198 -6.67 22.11 -14.36
C ASN A 198 -7.98 21.35 -14.23
N PHE A 199 -8.41 20.73 -15.33
CA PHE A 199 -9.55 19.82 -15.38
C PHE A 199 -9.14 18.52 -16.04
N ASN A 200 -9.69 17.39 -15.56
CA ASN A 200 -9.57 16.07 -16.15
C ASN A 200 -10.97 15.45 -16.29
N VAL A 201 -11.28 14.91 -17.48
CA VAL A 201 -12.48 14.14 -17.72
C VAL A 201 -12.06 12.88 -18.48
N GLY A 202 -12.36 11.71 -17.93
CA GLY A 202 -12.03 10.42 -18.50
C GLY A 202 -13.16 9.43 -18.39
N SER A 203 -13.12 8.42 -19.25
CA SER A 203 -13.99 7.25 -19.21
C SER A 203 -13.18 6.00 -19.55
N GLY A 204 -13.66 4.85 -19.12
CA GLY A 204 -12.99 3.58 -19.33
C GLY A 204 -13.96 2.43 -19.48
N TYR A 205 -13.42 1.23 -19.67
CA TYR A 205 -14.19 0.01 -19.80
C TYR A 205 -13.44 -1.18 -19.21
N THR A 206 -14.17 -2.02 -18.49
CA THR A 206 -13.70 -3.30 -17.97
C THR A 206 -14.57 -4.44 -18.49
N TRP A 207 -13.97 -5.47 -19.09
CA TRP A 207 -14.70 -6.60 -19.67
C TRP A 207 -15.40 -7.46 -18.60
N VAL A 208 -14.82 -7.56 -17.40
CA VAL A 208 -15.43 -8.35 -16.33
C VAL A 208 -16.79 -7.80 -15.90
N SER A 209 -16.91 -6.48 -15.77
CA SER A 209 -18.18 -5.85 -15.39
C SER A 209 -19.10 -5.55 -16.59
N GLY A 210 -18.54 -5.40 -17.80
CA GLY A 210 -19.26 -4.97 -18.99
C GLY A 210 -19.81 -3.55 -18.89
N LYS A 211 -19.28 -2.69 -18.03
CA LYS A 211 -19.80 -1.35 -17.73
C LYS A 211 -18.74 -0.27 -17.93
N PRO A 212 -19.16 0.96 -18.32
CA PRO A 212 -18.25 2.09 -18.43
C PRO A 212 -17.80 2.62 -17.07
N GLN A 213 -16.61 3.23 -17.06
CA GLN A 213 -16.02 3.96 -15.92
C GLN A 213 -16.17 5.47 -16.15
N LEU A 214 -16.00 6.27 -15.07
CA LEU A 214 -15.96 7.72 -15.13
C LEU A 214 -14.87 8.24 -14.18
N ASP A 215 -14.02 9.13 -14.70
CA ASP A 215 -12.97 9.83 -13.93
C ASP A 215 -13.12 11.33 -14.13
N LEU A 216 -13.26 12.09 -13.04
CA LEU A 216 -13.35 13.54 -13.04
C LEU A 216 -12.31 14.11 -12.08
N GLY A 217 -11.62 15.17 -12.48
CA GLY A 217 -10.66 15.87 -11.63
C GLY A 217 -10.66 17.37 -11.88
N ALA A 218 -10.50 18.16 -10.82
CA ALA A 218 -10.35 19.60 -10.89
C ALA A 218 -9.29 20.06 -9.89
N THR A 219 -8.46 21.01 -10.30
CA THR A 219 -7.46 21.63 -9.42
C THR A 219 -7.46 23.13 -9.71
N TRP A 220 -7.55 23.92 -8.65
CA TRP A 220 -7.46 25.37 -8.71
C TRP A 220 -6.49 25.88 -7.65
N GLY A 221 -5.68 26.88 -8.00
CA GLY A 221 -4.84 27.57 -7.03
C GLY A 221 -4.42 28.95 -7.50
N ASP A 222 -4.23 29.86 -6.54
CA ASP A 222 -3.79 31.23 -6.79
C ASP A 222 -3.16 31.85 -5.54
N ARG A 223 -2.60 33.05 -5.70
CA ARG A 223 -2.06 33.86 -4.59
C ARG A 223 -2.70 35.23 -4.53
N PHE A 224 -2.98 35.69 -3.30
CA PHE A 224 -3.68 36.94 -2.99
C PHE A 224 -2.84 37.82 -2.05
N PHE A 225 -3.26 39.04 -1.87
CA PHE A 225 -2.65 40.01 -0.95
C PHE A 225 -1.14 40.22 -1.18
N ASN A 226 -0.75 40.55 -2.39
CA ASN A 226 0.65 40.69 -2.80
C ASN A 226 1.45 39.39 -2.54
N HIS A 227 0.90 38.26 -2.95
CA HIS A 227 1.44 36.93 -2.80
C HIS A 227 1.62 36.44 -1.35
N LYS A 228 1.02 37.10 -0.35
CA LYS A 228 1.10 36.64 1.05
C LYS A 228 0.23 35.44 1.33
N LEU A 229 -1.00 35.41 0.81
CA LEU A 229 -1.92 34.26 0.96
C LEU A 229 -1.88 33.38 -0.29
N GLY A 230 -1.49 32.13 -0.14
CA GLY A 230 -1.60 31.10 -1.16
C GLY A 230 -2.79 30.18 -0.87
N ILE A 231 -3.50 29.78 -1.91
CA ILE A 231 -4.60 28.82 -1.85
C ILE A 231 -4.41 27.80 -2.96
N MET A 232 -4.59 26.50 -2.65
CA MET A 232 -4.66 25.41 -3.60
C MET A 232 -5.78 24.48 -3.18
N ALA A 233 -6.71 24.20 -4.07
CA ALA A 233 -7.79 23.22 -3.87
C ALA A 233 -7.81 22.21 -5.02
N ALA A 234 -8.06 20.95 -4.70
CA ALA A 234 -8.25 19.89 -5.68
C ALA A 234 -9.41 18.99 -5.28
N ALA A 235 -10.13 18.49 -6.26
CA ALA A 235 -11.21 17.53 -6.12
C ALA A 235 -11.10 16.45 -7.19
N SER A 236 -11.40 15.22 -6.83
CA SER A 236 -11.39 14.05 -7.73
C SER A 236 -12.60 13.17 -7.44
N TYR A 237 -13.22 12.65 -8.50
CA TYR A 237 -14.30 11.67 -8.46
C TYR A 237 -13.99 10.55 -9.44
N GLN A 238 -14.12 9.31 -8.98
CA GLN A 238 -13.96 8.12 -9.80
C GLN A 238 -15.11 7.15 -9.57
N TYR A 239 -15.68 6.63 -10.65
CA TYR A 239 -16.64 5.54 -10.67
C TYR A 239 -16.06 4.40 -11.51
N ALA A 240 -15.77 3.26 -10.88
CA ALA A 240 -15.06 2.14 -11.49
C ALA A 240 -15.77 0.81 -11.20
N PRO A 241 -16.75 0.40 -12.05
CA PRO A 241 -17.33 -0.92 -11.97
C PRO A 241 -16.32 -1.98 -12.44
N GLY A 242 -16.18 -3.05 -11.68
CA GLY A 242 -15.24 -4.15 -11.88
C GLY A 242 -15.77 -5.47 -11.34
N GLY A 243 -14.86 -6.32 -10.93
CA GLY A 243 -15.12 -7.63 -10.37
C GLY A 243 -13.98 -8.60 -10.70
N SER A 244 -14.15 -9.86 -10.34
CA SER A 244 -13.23 -10.94 -10.69
C SER A 244 -13.94 -12.26 -10.90
N ASP A 245 -13.34 -13.09 -11.74
CA ASP A 245 -13.62 -14.52 -11.83
C ASP A 245 -12.51 -15.24 -11.04
N ASN A 246 -12.89 -16.09 -10.08
CA ASN A 246 -11.99 -16.61 -9.07
C ASN A 246 -12.26 -18.09 -8.81
N THR A 247 -11.19 -18.86 -8.60
CA THR A 247 -11.23 -20.21 -8.01
C THR A 247 -10.28 -20.29 -6.84
N GLU A 248 -10.66 -21.09 -5.84
CA GLU A 248 -9.86 -21.28 -4.63
C GLU A 248 -9.89 -22.76 -4.23
N PHE A 249 -8.77 -23.26 -3.74
CA PHE A 249 -8.58 -24.65 -3.35
C PHE A 249 -7.87 -24.71 -2.01
N GLU A 250 -8.40 -25.46 -1.08
CA GLU A 250 -7.81 -25.71 0.22
C GLU A 250 -7.27 -27.13 0.27
N TYR A 251 -6.01 -27.26 0.68
CA TYR A 251 -5.33 -28.55 0.81
C TYR A 251 -5.00 -28.82 2.27
N GLU A 252 -4.99 -30.10 2.63
CA GLU A 252 -4.54 -30.57 3.94
C GLU A 252 -3.62 -31.79 3.79
N GLU A 253 -2.85 -32.09 4.82
CA GLU A 253 -2.06 -33.32 4.90
C GLU A 253 -2.88 -34.45 5.52
N ASN A 254 -2.92 -35.62 4.86
CA ASN A 254 -3.44 -36.86 5.45
C ASN A 254 -2.44 -37.49 6.44
N ASP A 255 -2.81 -38.62 7.04
CA ASP A 255 -1.96 -39.34 8.03
C ASP A 255 -0.62 -39.78 7.45
N ASP A 256 -0.56 -40.06 6.15
CA ASP A 256 0.65 -40.42 5.40
C ASP A 256 1.47 -39.20 4.95
N LYS A 257 1.10 -37.97 5.36
CA LYS A 257 1.70 -36.70 4.97
C LYS A 257 1.60 -36.39 3.47
N GLN A 258 0.64 -37.00 2.79
CA GLN A 258 0.28 -36.66 1.42
C GLN A 258 -0.75 -35.54 1.43
N LEU A 259 -0.61 -34.64 0.49
CA LEU A 259 -1.56 -33.54 0.36
C LEU A 259 -2.81 -33.99 -0.38
N GLU A 260 -3.96 -33.71 0.23
CA GLU A 260 -5.28 -33.95 -0.33
C GLU A 260 -6.05 -32.64 -0.46
N LEU A 261 -6.94 -32.56 -1.45
CA LEU A 261 -7.85 -31.45 -1.59
C LEU A 261 -8.97 -31.59 -0.55
N LYS A 262 -9.09 -30.58 0.34
CA LYS A 262 -10.14 -30.50 1.36
C LYS A 262 -11.38 -29.80 0.83
N GLU A 263 -11.19 -28.65 0.20
CA GLU A 263 -12.28 -27.81 -0.35
C GLU A 263 -11.87 -27.22 -1.70
N ALA A 264 -12.87 -27.04 -2.59
CA ALA A 264 -12.73 -26.33 -3.84
C ALA A 264 -13.86 -25.30 -4.00
N GLN A 265 -13.53 -24.10 -4.44
CA GLN A 265 -14.51 -23.02 -4.59
C GLN A 265 -14.43 -22.39 -5.98
N VAL A 266 -15.62 -22.08 -6.53
CA VAL A 266 -15.81 -21.27 -7.73
C VAL A 266 -16.52 -19.99 -7.31
N ARG A 267 -15.89 -18.85 -7.57
CA ARG A 267 -16.39 -17.56 -7.09
C ARG A 267 -16.50 -16.55 -8.24
N GLN A 268 -17.56 -15.77 -8.24
CA GLN A 268 -17.71 -14.61 -9.11
C GLN A 268 -18.02 -13.38 -8.27
N TYR A 269 -17.19 -12.35 -8.42
CA TYR A 269 -17.34 -11.06 -7.75
C TYR A 269 -17.81 -9.99 -8.72
N TYR A 270 -18.76 -9.19 -8.29
CA TYR A 270 -19.14 -7.93 -8.90
C TYR A 270 -18.86 -6.81 -7.91
N VAL A 271 -17.98 -5.90 -8.26
CA VAL A 271 -17.61 -4.77 -7.41
C VAL A 271 -17.87 -3.47 -8.15
N THR A 272 -18.53 -2.53 -7.53
CA THR A 272 -18.64 -1.16 -8.02
C THR A 272 -17.92 -0.27 -7.02
N ARG A 273 -16.82 0.34 -7.46
CA ARG A 273 -15.99 1.21 -6.63
C ARG A 273 -16.22 2.67 -6.97
N GLU A 274 -16.49 3.47 -5.96
CA GLU A 274 -16.63 4.93 -6.08
C GLU A 274 -15.65 5.60 -5.14
N ARG A 275 -14.83 6.52 -5.68
CA ARG A 275 -13.88 7.30 -4.90
C ARG A 275 -14.18 8.78 -5.02
N GLN A 276 -14.09 9.47 -3.90
CA GLN A 276 -14.18 10.93 -3.80
C GLN A 276 -13.00 11.42 -2.98
N SER A 277 -12.26 12.39 -3.51
CA SER A 277 -11.10 12.93 -2.82
C SER A 277 -11.06 14.44 -2.93
N TYR A 278 -10.75 15.09 -1.82
CA TYR A 278 -10.66 16.54 -1.72
C TYR A 278 -9.38 16.94 -0.99
N SER A 279 -8.69 17.94 -1.48
CA SER A 279 -7.54 18.50 -0.78
C SER A 279 -7.57 20.02 -0.79
N LEU A 280 -7.09 20.62 0.32
CA LEU A 280 -6.96 22.06 0.49
C LEU A 280 -5.58 22.35 1.10
N ALA A 281 -4.81 23.24 0.45
CA ALA A 281 -3.61 23.78 1.03
C ALA A 281 -3.72 25.30 1.09
N LEU A 282 -3.40 25.87 2.24
CA LEU A 282 -3.35 27.31 2.50
C LEU A 282 -1.96 27.64 3.03
N ASP A 283 -1.38 28.74 2.63
CA ASP A 283 -0.22 29.32 3.31
C ASP A 283 -0.37 30.82 3.47
N TYR A 284 0.07 31.32 4.61
CA TYR A 284 0.16 32.74 4.86
C TYR A 284 1.58 33.15 5.27
N LYS A 285 2.18 34.07 4.48
CA LYS A 285 3.50 34.63 4.74
C LYS A 285 3.34 35.97 5.42
N PHE A 286 3.60 36.01 6.72
CA PHE A 286 3.63 37.27 7.48
C PHE A 286 4.75 38.17 6.92
N ASN A 287 5.90 37.56 6.74
CA ASN A 287 7.10 38.14 6.15
C ASN A 287 8.01 36.96 5.62
N PRO A 288 9.20 37.26 5.03
CA PRO A 288 10.10 36.18 4.54
C PRO A 288 10.59 35.20 5.61
N GLN A 289 10.53 35.56 6.91
CA GLN A 289 11.02 34.75 8.02
C GLN A 289 9.91 33.91 8.67
N HIS A 290 8.64 34.29 8.51
CA HIS A 290 7.52 33.67 9.26
C HIS A 290 6.38 33.30 8.33
N LYS A 291 6.09 31.99 8.31
CA LYS A 291 5.03 31.39 7.50
C LYS A 291 4.22 30.41 8.35
N ILE A 292 2.92 30.40 8.13
CA ILE A 292 2.02 29.34 8.64
C ILE A 292 1.34 28.70 7.43
N SER A 293 1.14 27.38 7.49
CA SER A 293 0.45 26.63 6.45
C SER A 293 -0.57 25.68 7.05
N PHE A 294 -1.66 25.48 6.33
CA PHE A 294 -2.65 24.44 6.61
C PHE A 294 -2.76 23.52 5.40
N LYS A 295 -2.79 22.21 5.64
CA LYS A 295 -3.04 21.20 4.64
C LYS A 295 -4.13 20.26 5.13
N GLY A 296 -5.14 20.05 4.31
CA GLY A 296 -6.22 19.12 4.57
C GLY A 296 -6.41 18.18 3.40
N MET A 297 -6.65 16.89 3.69
CA MET A 297 -6.99 15.86 2.72
C MET A 297 -8.14 15.02 3.28
N TYR A 298 -9.12 14.73 2.43
CA TYR A 298 -10.23 13.82 2.70
C TYR A 298 -10.39 12.87 1.52
N ASN A 299 -10.38 11.58 1.79
CA ASN A 299 -10.65 10.53 0.81
C ASN A 299 -11.78 9.65 1.31
N ARG A 300 -12.70 9.30 0.41
CA ARG A 300 -13.79 8.36 0.62
C ARG A 300 -13.80 7.33 -0.49
N ARG A 301 -13.86 6.04 -0.13
CA ARG A 301 -14.08 4.91 -1.04
C ARG A 301 -15.33 4.17 -0.59
N SER A 302 -16.24 3.94 -1.53
CA SER A 302 -17.40 3.07 -1.35
C SER A 302 -17.28 1.91 -2.32
N ASP A 303 -17.17 0.70 -1.80
CA ASP A 303 -17.14 -0.54 -2.56
C ASP A 303 -18.45 -1.30 -2.34
N TRP A 304 -19.27 -1.39 -3.37
CA TRP A 304 -20.47 -2.22 -3.38
C TRP A 304 -20.13 -3.56 -4.02
N GLU A 305 -20.15 -4.63 -3.23
CA GLU A 305 -19.71 -5.96 -3.63
C GLU A 305 -20.85 -6.97 -3.53
N ASN A 306 -20.99 -7.80 -4.56
CA ASN A 306 -21.74 -9.04 -4.50
C ASN A 306 -20.81 -10.19 -4.86
N ARG A 307 -20.91 -11.32 -4.15
CA ARG A 307 -20.19 -12.55 -4.45
C ARG A 307 -21.16 -13.71 -4.58
N TYR A 308 -20.94 -14.54 -5.59
CA TYR A 308 -21.60 -15.82 -5.79
C TYR A 308 -20.57 -16.91 -5.70
N ARG A 309 -20.73 -17.85 -4.77
CA ARG A 309 -19.75 -18.88 -4.46
C ARG A 309 -20.38 -20.26 -4.48
N ILE A 310 -19.78 -21.18 -5.22
CA ILE A 310 -20.00 -22.63 -5.13
C ILE A 310 -18.83 -23.20 -4.35
N SER A 311 -19.10 -23.88 -3.23
CA SER A 311 -18.09 -24.59 -2.43
C SER A 311 -18.35 -26.08 -2.47
N TYR A 312 -17.34 -26.85 -2.82
CA TYR A 312 -17.32 -28.31 -2.71
C TYR A 312 -16.48 -28.66 -1.49
N LYS A 313 -17.13 -29.09 -0.42
CA LYS A 313 -16.52 -29.33 0.89
C LYS A 313 -16.33 -30.81 1.18
N LYS A 314 -15.36 -31.13 2.05
CA LYS A 314 -15.05 -32.50 2.53
C LYS A 314 -14.67 -33.43 1.37
N LEU A 315 -13.69 -33.00 0.57
CA LEU A 315 -13.19 -33.73 -0.60
C LEU A 315 -12.07 -34.72 -0.24
N ASN A 316 -11.50 -34.61 0.96
CA ASN A 316 -10.43 -35.46 1.48
C ASN A 316 -10.86 -36.91 1.69
N SER A 317 -9.89 -37.80 1.81
CA SER A 317 -10.10 -39.27 1.94
C SER A 317 -10.78 -39.68 3.24
N LYS A 318 -10.69 -38.86 4.30
CA LYS A 318 -11.29 -39.12 5.62
C LYS A 318 -12.78 -38.74 5.70
N ALA A 319 -13.29 -37.99 4.73
CA ALA A 319 -14.63 -37.46 4.79
C ALA A 319 -15.69 -38.55 4.48
N GLU A 320 -16.59 -38.79 5.41
CA GLU A 320 -17.71 -39.72 5.22
C GLU A 320 -18.81 -39.17 4.30
N LYS A 321 -18.97 -37.83 4.25
CA LYS A 321 -20.00 -37.15 3.48
C LYS A 321 -19.43 -35.89 2.87
N GLN A 322 -19.54 -35.76 1.55
CA GLN A 322 -19.23 -34.55 0.81
C GLN A 322 -20.43 -33.60 0.78
N SER A 323 -20.21 -32.34 0.59
CA SER A 323 -21.29 -31.36 0.42
C SER A 323 -20.97 -30.30 -0.64
N ILE A 324 -22.04 -29.74 -1.22
CA ILE A 324 -21.97 -28.59 -2.12
C ILE A 324 -22.73 -27.45 -1.45
N VAL A 325 -22.11 -26.28 -1.32
CA VAL A 325 -22.76 -25.08 -0.75
C VAL A 325 -22.83 -24.01 -1.83
N MET A 326 -24.03 -23.45 -2.00
CA MET A 326 -24.30 -22.33 -2.90
C MET A 326 -24.56 -21.08 -2.06
N GLN A 327 -23.62 -20.12 -2.07
CA GLN A 327 -23.71 -18.95 -1.20
C GLN A 327 -23.77 -17.64 -2.00
N THR A 328 -24.67 -16.77 -1.60
CA THR A 328 -24.76 -15.37 -2.06
C THR A 328 -24.34 -14.42 -0.94
N LYS A 329 -23.39 -13.52 -1.26
CA LYS A 329 -23.03 -12.36 -0.45
C LYS A 329 -23.67 -11.11 -1.03
N ALA A 330 -24.39 -10.38 -0.18
CA ALA A 330 -25.16 -9.20 -0.56
C ALA A 330 -25.18 -8.16 0.57
N GLY A 331 -26.05 -7.16 0.47
CA GLY A 331 -26.36 -6.17 1.49
C GLY A 331 -27.82 -5.76 1.44
N ALA A 332 -28.21 -4.80 2.25
CA ALA A 332 -29.57 -4.27 2.30
C ALA A 332 -29.94 -3.45 1.05
N SER A 333 -31.21 -3.12 0.89
CA SER A 333 -31.69 -2.33 -0.26
C SER A 333 -31.13 -0.91 -0.30
N ASP A 334 -30.88 -0.29 0.83
CA ASP A 334 -30.27 1.03 0.98
C ASP A 334 -28.79 1.03 0.57
N THR A 335 -28.11 -0.11 0.66
CA THR A 335 -26.74 -0.31 0.15
C THR A 335 -26.71 -0.91 -1.27
N LYS A 336 -27.72 -0.65 -2.10
CA LYS A 336 -27.86 -1.15 -3.49
C LYS A 336 -27.93 -2.68 -3.60
N ASN A 337 -28.41 -3.37 -2.56
CA ASN A 337 -28.42 -4.83 -2.43
C ASN A 337 -27.03 -5.47 -2.57
N ALA A 338 -26.01 -4.77 -2.13
CA ALA A 338 -24.63 -5.20 -2.16
C ALA A 338 -23.98 -4.93 -0.79
N ARG A 339 -23.04 -5.76 -0.38
CA ARG A 339 -22.18 -5.45 0.75
C ARG A 339 -21.51 -4.12 0.47
N LEU A 340 -21.72 -3.13 1.32
CA LEU A 340 -21.01 -1.86 1.27
C LEU A 340 -19.80 -1.94 2.18
N GLU A 341 -18.62 -1.62 1.63
CA GLU A 341 -17.44 -1.28 2.41
C GLU A 341 -17.13 0.20 2.19
N LEU A 342 -17.43 1.01 3.19
CA LEU A 342 -17.23 2.45 3.17
C LEU A 342 -15.96 2.77 3.95
N GLN A 343 -14.90 3.14 3.26
CA GLN A 343 -13.65 3.57 3.87
C GLN A 343 -13.42 5.06 3.68
N GLN A 344 -12.97 5.73 4.76
CA GLN A 344 -12.66 7.15 4.74
C GLN A 344 -11.31 7.39 5.41
N THR A 345 -10.52 8.29 4.83
CA THR A 345 -9.28 8.77 5.44
C THR A 345 -9.23 10.29 5.42
N MET A 346 -8.86 10.88 6.54
CA MET A 346 -8.71 12.32 6.72
C MET A 346 -7.34 12.61 7.33
N ASP A 347 -6.70 13.66 6.83
CA ASP A 347 -5.48 14.22 7.43
C ASP A 347 -5.55 15.74 7.39
N TYR A 348 -5.42 16.36 8.55
CA TYR A 348 -5.40 17.82 8.71
C TYR A 348 -4.13 18.20 9.45
N THR A 349 -3.30 18.99 8.83
CA THR A 349 -2.02 19.46 9.39
C THR A 349 -1.97 21.00 9.37
N LEU A 350 -1.72 21.58 10.52
CA LEU A 350 -1.32 22.98 10.67
C LEU A 350 0.17 23.01 10.99
N ASP A 351 0.96 23.71 10.20
CA ASP A 351 2.39 23.82 10.37
C ASP A 351 2.87 25.26 10.30
N GLY A 352 3.99 25.55 10.96
CA GLY A 352 4.64 26.85 10.95
C GLY A 352 6.14 26.73 10.78
N GLU A 353 6.71 27.65 9.99
CA GLU A 353 8.14 27.83 9.82
C GLU A 353 8.54 29.24 10.23
N HIS A 354 9.52 29.33 11.13
CA HIS A 354 9.97 30.59 11.71
C HIS A 354 11.49 30.66 11.75
N LEU A 355 12.03 31.79 11.31
CA LEU A 355 13.46 32.08 11.36
C LEU A 355 13.72 33.19 12.36
N PHE A 356 14.36 32.88 13.46
CA PHE A 356 14.78 33.81 14.53
C PHE A 356 16.31 33.98 14.46
N GLY A 357 16.76 35.00 13.72
CA GLY A 357 18.18 35.16 13.45
C GLY A 357 18.74 33.95 12.71
N ASN A 358 19.53 33.12 13.39
CA ASN A 358 20.15 31.91 12.84
C ASN A 358 19.35 30.64 13.14
N LEU A 359 18.41 30.70 14.07
CA LEU A 359 17.65 29.56 14.52
C LEU A 359 16.39 29.43 13.65
N LYS A 360 16.30 28.35 12.86
CA LYS A 360 15.04 27.98 12.22
C LYS A 360 14.26 27.08 13.19
N MET A 361 13.01 27.42 13.44
CA MET A 361 12.03 26.60 14.15
C MET A 361 10.96 26.18 13.17
N ASP A 362 10.63 24.91 13.12
CA ASP A 362 9.44 24.36 12.47
C ASP A 362 8.62 23.53 13.45
N TRP A 363 7.31 23.68 13.37
CA TRP A 363 6.36 22.92 14.18
C TRP A 363 5.18 22.45 13.34
N ALA A 364 4.56 21.36 13.74
CA ALA A 364 3.33 20.87 13.14
C ALA A 364 2.41 20.26 14.21
N ALA A 365 1.12 20.50 14.07
CA ALA A 365 0.05 19.83 14.79
C ALA A 365 -0.87 19.16 13.75
N SER A 366 -1.12 17.86 13.92
CA SER A 366 -1.91 17.11 12.97
C SER A 366 -2.98 16.27 13.65
N TYR A 367 -4.13 16.17 13.01
CA TYR A 367 -5.18 15.21 13.32
C TYR A 367 -5.47 14.38 12.10
N SER A 368 -5.42 13.06 12.25
CA SER A 368 -5.74 12.12 11.19
C SER A 368 -6.79 11.12 11.69
N ARG A 369 -7.70 10.72 10.81
CA ARG A 369 -8.72 9.73 11.10
C ARG A 369 -8.89 8.79 9.93
N ALA A 370 -9.03 7.49 10.18
CA ALA A 370 -9.46 6.50 9.21
C ALA A 370 -10.65 5.72 9.76
N THR A 371 -11.62 5.43 8.91
CA THR A 371 -12.79 4.62 9.25
C THR A 371 -13.10 3.59 8.18
N GLU A 372 -13.66 2.46 8.61
CA GLU A 372 -14.33 1.49 7.74
C GLU A 372 -15.69 1.18 8.33
N GLU A 373 -16.72 1.27 7.52
CA GLU A 373 -18.09 0.92 7.87
C GLU A 373 -18.60 -0.15 6.91
N ARG A 374 -19.15 -1.25 7.43
CA ARG A 374 -19.80 -2.33 6.67
C ARG A 374 -21.20 -2.56 7.24
N PRO A 375 -22.18 -1.74 6.84
CA PRO A 375 -23.54 -1.90 7.32
C PRO A 375 -24.26 -3.03 6.56
N ASN A 376 -25.05 -3.83 7.30
CA ASN A 376 -25.94 -4.83 6.73
C ASN A 376 -25.26 -5.77 5.70
N GLU A 377 -24.10 -6.30 6.02
CA GLU A 377 -23.47 -7.38 5.25
C GLU A 377 -24.27 -8.66 5.46
N ARG A 378 -24.73 -9.29 4.36
CA ARG A 378 -25.68 -10.40 4.38
C ARG A 378 -25.16 -11.58 3.60
N TYR A 379 -25.26 -12.77 4.20
CA TYR A 379 -24.99 -14.03 3.54
C TYR A 379 -26.22 -14.90 3.59
N ALA A 380 -26.48 -15.62 2.48
CA ALA A 380 -27.48 -16.68 2.46
C ALA A 380 -26.92 -17.85 1.67
N SER A 381 -27.09 -19.05 2.18
CA SER A 381 -26.66 -20.27 1.52
C SER A 381 -27.70 -21.37 1.59
N TYR A 382 -27.54 -22.32 0.67
CA TYR A 382 -28.20 -23.61 0.71
C TYR A 382 -27.21 -24.69 0.34
N LYS A 383 -27.39 -25.89 0.90
CA LYS A 383 -26.42 -26.99 0.91
C LYS A 383 -27.02 -28.27 0.41
N TYR A 384 -26.26 -28.97 -0.41
CA TYR A 384 -26.53 -30.35 -0.84
C TYR A 384 -25.64 -31.30 -0.06
N ASN A 385 -26.28 -32.23 0.69
CA ASN A 385 -25.56 -33.26 1.41
C ASN A 385 -25.49 -34.54 0.56
N ASN A 386 -24.29 -34.82 0.05
CA ASN A 386 -24.04 -36.01 -0.75
C ASN A 386 -23.68 -37.21 0.12
N LYS A 387 -24.60 -38.17 0.23
CA LYS A 387 -24.38 -39.40 1.03
C LYS A 387 -23.47 -40.41 0.36
N ASN A 388 -23.09 -40.24 -0.92
CA ASN A 388 -22.43 -41.28 -1.72
C ASN A 388 -20.98 -40.94 -2.08
N SER A 389 -20.42 -39.84 -1.57
CA SER A 389 -19.00 -39.45 -1.74
C SER A 389 -18.47 -39.57 -3.19
N ASN A 390 -19.28 -39.10 -4.17
CA ASN A 390 -18.97 -39.26 -5.60
C ASN A 390 -18.69 -37.92 -6.34
N ILE A 391 -18.38 -36.84 -5.60
CA ILE A 391 -17.86 -35.61 -6.21
C ILE A 391 -16.39 -35.90 -6.56
N LYS A 392 -16.09 -35.99 -7.84
CA LYS A 392 -14.73 -36.24 -8.34
C LYS A 392 -14.21 -34.98 -9.01
N PHE A 393 -13.02 -34.54 -8.60
CA PHE A 393 -12.19 -33.64 -9.41
C PHE A 393 -11.40 -34.48 -10.41
N GLY A 394 -11.11 -33.92 -11.57
CA GLY A 394 -10.31 -34.59 -12.59
C GLY A 394 -8.99 -35.05 -12.02
N GLU A 395 -8.59 -36.25 -12.41
CA GLU A 395 -7.35 -36.87 -11.97
C GLU A 395 -6.15 -36.03 -12.39
N GLY A 396 -5.23 -35.78 -11.46
CA GLY A 396 -3.91 -35.19 -11.71
C GLY A 396 -3.77 -33.70 -11.52
N PHE A 397 -3.50 -33.29 -10.27
CA PHE A 397 -2.90 -31.96 -10.01
C PHE A 397 -1.56 -31.78 -10.74
N GLU A 398 -0.88 -32.85 -11.08
CA GLU A 398 0.40 -32.93 -11.76
C GLU A 398 0.33 -32.37 -13.18
N ASP A 399 -0.78 -32.57 -13.87
CA ASP A 399 -0.98 -32.13 -15.27
C ASP A 399 -1.48 -30.67 -15.39
N VAL A 400 -1.77 -30.01 -14.30
CA VAL A 400 -2.40 -28.69 -14.32
C VAL A 400 -1.36 -27.58 -14.50
N GLY A 401 -0.09 -27.82 -14.14
CA GLY A 401 1.00 -26.85 -14.26
C GLY A 401 0.67 -25.54 -13.55
N ASP A 402 0.74 -24.40 -14.26
CA ASP A 402 0.30 -23.10 -13.73
C ASP A 402 -1.25 -22.92 -13.74
N ARG A 403 -2.00 -23.99 -13.95
CA ARG A 403 -3.45 -23.97 -14.01
C ARG A 403 -4.05 -24.43 -12.69
N GLN A 404 -5.31 -24.12 -12.47
CA GLN A 404 -6.10 -24.63 -11.36
C GLN A 404 -6.63 -26.03 -11.68
N PRO A 405 -6.89 -26.88 -10.67
CA PRO A 405 -7.61 -28.13 -10.83
C PRO A 405 -8.95 -27.87 -11.53
N TYR A 406 -9.32 -28.66 -12.51
CA TYR A 406 -10.63 -28.55 -13.13
C TYR A 406 -11.64 -29.47 -12.47
N TYR A 407 -12.89 -29.05 -12.57
CA TYR A 407 -14.01 -29.74 -11.97
C TYR A 407 -14.79 -30.53 -13.02
N ALA A 408 -15.16 -31.76 -12.70
CA ALA A 408 -15.78 -32.69 -13.65
C ALA A 408 -17.23 -33.09 -13.33
N THR A 409 -17.78 -32.70 -12.14
CA THR A 409 -19.12 -33.12 -11.73
C THR A 409 -20.14 -32.02 -11.97
N SER A 410 -21.23 -32.30 -12.65
CA SER A 410 -22.37 -31.38 -12.79
C SER A 410 -23.08 -31.20 -11.45
N LEU A 411 -23.61 -29.98 -11.20
CA LEU A 411 -24.45 -29.73 -10.04
C LEU A 411 -25.73 -30.57 -10.08
N PRO A 412 -26.19 -31.11 -8.93
CA PRO A 412 -27.51 -31.71 -8.82
C PRO A 412 -28.61 -30.76 -9.25
N ALA A 413 -29.72 -31.31 -9.77
CA ALA A 413 -30.86 -30.46 -10.13
C ALA A 413 -31.41 -29.72 -8.89
N LEU A 414 -31.85 -28.48 -9.04
CA LEU A 414 -32.28 -27.62 -7.93
C LEU A 414 -33.54 -28.15 -7.22
N ASP A 415 -34.36 -28.95 -7.90
CA ASP A 415 -35.57 -29.61 -7.34
C ASP A 415 -35.27 -30.88 -6.53
N ASP A 416 -34.00 -31.33 -6.50
CA ASP A 416 -33.56 -32.42 -5.62
C ASP A 416 -33.81 -32.04 -4.16
N THR A 417 -34.50 -32.95 -3.44
CA THR A 417 -34.89 -32.75 -2.04
C THR A 417 -33.72 -32.77 -1.05
N ASN A 418 -32.52 -33.19 -1.48
CA ASN A 418 -31.33 -33.14 -0.66
C ASN A 418 -30.76 -31.71 -0.54
N TRP A 419 -31.17 -30.75 -1.37
CA TRP A 419 -30.89 -29.33 -1.18
C TRP A 419 -31.71 -28.79 0.00
N LYS A 420 -31.02 -28.23 1.01
CA LYS A 420 -31.59 -27.59 2.19
C LYS A 420 -31.01 -26.19 2.35
N LEU A 421 -31.81 -25.27 2.89
CA LEU A 421 -31.27 -24.00 3.38
C LEU A 421 -30.23 -24.27 4.48
N ASP A 422 -29.18 -23.45 4.55
CA ASP A 422 -28.02 -23.72 5.42
C ASP A 422 -27.72 -22.48 6.28
N GLU A 423 -27.56 -21.30 5.69
CA GLU A 423 -27.10 -20.08 6.39
C GLU A 423 -27.96 -18.88 5.98
N LEU A 424 -28.30 -18.04 6.94
CA LEU A 424 -28.79 -16.68 6.71
C LEU A 424 -28.33 -15.79 7.86
N ASN A 425 -27.56 -14.72 7.53
CA ASN A 425 -27.07 -13.80 8.56
C ASN A 425 -27.14 -12.35 8.13
N ASN A 426 -26.98 -11.45 9.11
CA ASN A 426 -26.84 -10.01 8.93
C ASN A 426 -25.80 -9.49 9.90
N ALA A 427 -24.78 -8.82 9.37
CA ALA A 427 -23.66 -8.28 10.14
C ALA A 427 -23.45 -6.79 9.91
N ASN A 428 -22.95 -6.10 10.93
CA ASN A 428 -22.48 -4.74 10.85
C ASN A 428 -21.04 -4.67 11.41
N GLN A 429 -20.19 -3.87 10.82
CA GLN A 429 -18.83 -3.65 11.32
C GLN A 429 -18.46 -2.18 11.22
N ASP A 430 -17.86 -1.67 12.28
CA ASP A 430 -17.28 -0.33 12.36
C ASP A 430 -15.83 -0.41 12.84
N ILE A 431 -14.92 0.23 12.11
CA ILE A 431 -13.53 0.38 12.49
C ILE A 431 -13.22 1.87 12.48
N VAL A 432 -12.61 2.35 13.55
CA VAL A 432 -12.23 3.77 13.69
C VAL A 432 -10.83 3.85 14.25
N GLU A 433 -9.92 4.54 13.54
CA GLU A 433 -8.60 4.92 14.05
C GLU A 433 -8.47 6.44 14.06
N ASN A 434 -8.21 7.01 15.25
CA ASN A 434 -7.94 8.44 15.46
C ASN A 434 -6.48 8.64 15.87
N GLU A 435 -5.83 9.66 15.31
CA GLU A 435 -4.43 9.93 15.57
C GLU A 435 -4.17 11.43 15.72
N TRP A 436 -3.59 11.85 16.88
CA TRP A 436 -3.12 13.19 17.14
C TRP A 436 -1.60 13.23 17.18
N LYS A 437 -1.00 14.22 16.55
CA LYS A 437 0.45 14.39 16.47
C LYS A 437 0.86 15.83 16.74
N GLY A 438 1.94 15.98 17.49
CA GLY A 438 2.65 17.24 17.65
C GLY A 438 4.13 17.05 17.34
N ARG A 439 4.71 17.96 16.56
CA ARG A 439 6.15 17.98 16.25
C ARG A 439 6.71 19.37 16.42
N LEU A 440 7.92 19.46 17.01
CA LEU A 440 8.68 20.69 17.14
C LEU A 440 10.14 20.42 16.82
N ASN A 441 10.70 21.14 15.86
CA ASN A 441 12.07 20.99 15.41
C ASN A 441 12.79 22.34 15.42
N PHE A 442 14.09 22.27 15.72
CA PHE A 442 15.01 23.39 15.66
C PHE A 442 16.20 23.04 14.75
N THR A 443 16.59 23.97 13.91
CA THR A 443 17.78 23.86 13.05
C THR A 443 18.67 25.07 13.28
N LEU A 444 19.89 24.81 13.74
CA LEU A 444 20.88 25.82 14.07
C LEU A 444 22.15 25.62 13.24
N PRO A 445 22.40 26.41 12.19
CA PRO A 445 23.71 26.50 11.56
C PRO A 445 24.73 27.05 12.57
N ILE A 446 25.76 26.28 12.94
CA ILE A 446 26.79 26.68 13.91
C ILE A 446 27.94 27.39 13.17
N THR A 447 28.46 26.75 12.10
CA THR A 447 29.48 27.34 11.26
C THR A 447 29.09 27.25 9.78
N ASN A 448 29.61 28.16 8.97
CA ASN A 448 29.39 28.22 7.52
C ASN A 448 30.67 27.91 6.76
N GLY A 449 30.55 27.63 5.44
CA GLY A 449 31.69 27.44 4.55
C GLY A 449 32.02 25.99 4.26
N LEU A 450 33.32 25.72 3.94
CA LEU A 450 33.84 24.40 3.57
C LEU A 450 33.67 23.34 4.67
N TYR A 451 33.73 23.77 5.92
CA TYR A 451 33.58 22.95 7.12
C TYR A 451 32.33 23.33 7.90
N GLY A 452 31.29 23.83 7.17
CA GLY A 452 30.02 24.24 7.77
C GLY A 452 29.33 23.07 8.45
N ASN A 453 28.75 23.36 9.61
CA ASN A 453 27.99 22.36 10.37
C ASN A 453 26.65 22.93 10.82
N THR A 454 25.70 22.03 10.98
CA THR A 454 24.32 22.36 11.38
C THR A 454 23.88 21.36 12.45
N LEU A 455 23.34 21.88 13.54
CA LEU A 455 22.69 21.08 14.57
C LEU A 455 21.18 21.12 14.34
N LYS A 456 20.53 19.94 14.30
CA LYS A 456 19.09 19.79 14.32
C LYS A 456 18.68 19.00 15.56
N PHE A 457 17.62 19.40 16.23
CA PHE A 457 17.06 18.66 17.34
C PHE A 457 15.55 18.92 17.41
N GLY A 458 14.83 17.97 17.97
CA GLY A 458 13.39 18.10 18.06
C GLY A 458 12.73 17.00 18.86
N ALA A 459 11.44 17.15 19.02
CA ALA A 459 10.58 16.20 19.69
C ALA A 459 9.29 15.97 18.89
N LYS A 460 8.74 14.76 19.01
CA LYS A 460 7.45 14.36 18.41
C LYS A 460 6.65 13.58 19.44
N TYR A 461 5.36 13.86 19.50
CA TYR A 461 4.40 13.07 20.26
C TYR A 461 3.29 12.61 19.33
N THR A 462 2.91 11.33 19.43
CA THR A 462 1.80 10.73 18.69
C THR A 462 0.92 9.98 19.67
N SER A 463 -0.40 10.19 19.59
CA SER A 463 -1.40 9.44 20.36
C SER A 463 -2.41 8.86 19.38
N LYS A 464 -2.55 7.55 19.39
CA LYS A 464 -3.45 6.78 18.53
C LYS A 464 -4.46 6.02 19.35
N GLU A 465 -5.69 5.96 18.86
CA GLU A 465 -6.73 5.08 19.38
C GLU A 465 -7.43 4.40 18.22
N LYS A 466 -7.50 3.06 18.24
CA LYS A 466 -8.22 2.26 17.26
C LYS A 466 -9.22 1.36 17.95
N THR A 467 -10.42 1.31 17.38
CA THR A 467 -11.51 0.42 17.80
C THR A 467 -12.03 -0.35 16.60
N ARG A 468 -12.37 -1.61 16.82
CA ARG A 468 -13.16 -2.44 15.93
C ARG A 468 -14.38 -2.93 16.70
N THR A 469 -15.55 -2.75 16.11
CA THR A 469 -16.82 -3.20 16.64
C THR A 469 -17.56 -3.92 15.51
N LYS A 470 -17.90 -5.18 15.72
CA LYS A 470 -18.71 -6.01 14.83
C LYS A 470 -19.91 -6.54 15.62
N SER A 471 -21.07 -6.53 15.01
CA SER A 471 -22.26 -7.27 15.45
C SER A 471 -22.64 -8.27 14.37
N PHE A 472 -22.98 -9.49 14.75
CA PHE A 472 -23.30 -10.57 13.82
C PHE A 472 -24.46 -11.39 14.35
N PHE A 473 -25.53 -11.49 13.55
CA PHE A 473 -26.75 -12.23 13.90
C PHE A 473 -27.02 -13.32 12.87
N ASP A 474 -27.23 -14.53 13.35
CA ASP A 474 -27.73 -15.65 12.58
C ASP A 474 -29.23 -15.74 12.72
N TYR A 475 -29.91 -16.12 11.63
CA TYR A 475 -31.36 -16.25 11.53
C TYR A 475 -31.75 -17.61 10.97
N ASP A 476 -32.90 -18.16 11.38
CA ASP A 476 -33.41 -19.38 10.76
C ASP A 476 -33.78 -19.11 9.28
N PRO A 477 -33.04 -19.71 8.32
CA PRO A 477 -33.30 -19.44 6.92
C PRO A 477 -34.60 -20.03 6.42
N GLU A 478 -35.15 -21.07 7.06
CA GLU A 478 -36.45 -21.67 6.69
C GLU A 478 -37.61 -20.75 7.13
N GLU A 479 -37.53 -20.13 8.30
CA GLU A 479 -38.49 -19.14 8.78
C GLU A 479 -38.51 -17.88 7.86
N VAL A 480 -37.35 -17.37 7.48
CA VAL A 480 -37.24 -16.12 6.74
C VAL A 480 -37.54 -16.27 5.24
N LEU A 481 -37.00 -17.30 4.59
CA LEU A 481 -37.09 -17.49 3.14
C LEU A 481 -38.26 -18.40 2.71
N GLY A 482 -38.75 -19.25 3.64
CA GLY A 482 -39.90 -20.15 3.47
C GLY A 482 -39.65 -21.32 2.52
N ASP A 483 -40.59 -22.24 2.43
CA ASP A 483 -40.53 -23.48 1.64
C ASP A 483 -40.32 -23.24 0.14
N SER A 484 -40.73 -22.10 -0.37
CA SER A 484 -40.61 -21.74 -1.78
C SER A 484 -39.28 -21.06 -2.16
N TRP A 485 -38.26 -21.13 -1.32
CA TRP A 485 -36.95 -20.46 -1.51
C TRP A 485 -36.31 -20.75 -2.87
N ARG A 486 -36.55 -21.88 -3.48
CA ARG A 486 -36.02 -22.23 -4.81
C ARG A 486 -36.48 -21.25 -5.89
N ASN A 487 -37.67 -20.66 -5.76
CA ASN A 487 -38.20 -19.63 -6.65
C ASN A 487 -37.51 -18.26 -6.47
N LEU A 488 -36.74 -18.09 -5.39
CA LEU A 488 -36.01 -16.86 -5.08
C LEU A 488 -34.61 -16.87 -5.68
N THR A 489 -34.25 -17.89 -6.47
CA THR A 489 -32.93 -18.01 -7.07
C THR A 489 -32.83 -17.31 -8.43
N VAL A 490 -31.61 -16.91 -8.76
CA VAL A 490 -31.22 -16.33 -10.06
C VAL A 490 -29.95 -17.01 -10.58
N LYS A 491 -29.83 -17.10 -11.90
CA LYS A 491 -28.65 -17.71 -12.52
C LYS A 491 -27.46 -16.75 -12.43
N GLN A 492 -26.33 -17.29 -11.97
CA GLN A 492 -25.05 -16.60 -11.87
C GLN A 492 -23.91 -17.52 -12.31
N ILE A 493 -22.67 -17.04 -12.27
CA ILE A 493 -21.49 -17.54 -12.92
C ILE A 493 -21.68 -17.43 -14.44
N ARG A 494 -21.14 -16.35 -15.00
CA ARG A 494 -21.33 -15.99 -16.41
C ARG A 494 -20.74 -17.01 -17.38
N ASP A 495 -21.28 -17.09 -18.57
CA ASP A 495 -20.61 -17.75 -19.67
C ASP A 495 -19.28 -17.03 -19.97
N GLY A 496 -18.23 -17.79 -20.31
CA GLY A 496 -16.88 -17.24 -20.47
C GLY A 496 -16.18 -16.88 -19.17
N PHE A 497 -16.50 -17.60 -18.09
CA PHE A 497 -15.75 -17.56 -16.83
C PHE A 497 -14.27 -17.77 -17.09
N MET A 498 -13.41 -16.82 -16.70
CA MET A 498 -12.01 -16.79 -17.15
C MET A 498 -11.15 -17.97 -16.67
N PRO A 499 -11.35 -18.56 -15.48
CA PRO A 499 -10.66 -19.79 -15.09
C PRO A 499 -10.93 -20.99 -16.00
N GLY A 500 -12.03 -20.98 -16.77
CA GLY A 500 -12.28 -22.01 -17.79
C GLY A 500 -13.74 -22.44 -17.88
N SER A 501 -14.10 -23.06 -19.02
CA SER A 501 -15.46 -23.59 -19.31
C SER A 501 -15.79 -24.89 -18.56
N GLN A 502 -14.81 -25.51 -17.90
CA GLN A 502 -14.99 -26.69 -17.05
C GLN A 502 -15.76 -26.39 -15.76
N TYR A 503 -15.89 -25.14 -15.36
CA TYR A 503 -16.64 -24.73 -14.18
C TYR A 503 -18.12 -24.46 -14.53
N PRO A 504 -19.07 -24.75 -13.61
CA PRO A 504 -20.49 -24.68 -13.92
C PRO A 504 -20.97 -23.24 -14.08
N ALA A 505 -21.31 -22.83 -15.30
CA ALA A 505 -21.94 -21.56 -15.61
C ALA A 505 -23.46 -21.61 -15.36
N ASN A 506 -24.10 -20.44 -15.26
CA ASN A 506 -25.54 -20.28 -15.11
C ASN A 506 -26.15 -21.05 -13.92
N SER A 507 -25.38 -21.19 -12.84
CA SER A 507 -25.79 -21.87 -11.62
C SER A 507 -26.81 -21.03 -10.84
N PRO A 508 -27.79 -21.65 -10.14
CA PRO A 508 -28.79 -20.94 -9.34
C PRO A 508 -28.22 -20.43 -8.02
N PHE A 509 -28.51 -19.20 -7.64
CA PHE A 509 -28.14 -18.60 -6.36
C PHE A 509 -29.29 -17.81 -5.78
N ILE A 510 -29.42 -17.72 -4.46
CA ILE A 510 -30.43 -16.85 -3.82
C ILE A 510 -30.19 -15.41 -4.32
N SER A 511 -31.27 -14.76 -4.77
CA SER A 511 -31.19 -13.44 -5.36
C SER A 511 -30.73 -12.38 -4.36
N LYS A 512 -29.75 -11.56 -4.73
CA LYS A 512 -29.37 -10.38 -3.94
C LYS A 512 -30.52 -9.40 -3.71
N LEU A 513 -31.49 -9.32 -4.63
CA LEU A 513 -32.67 -8.47 -4.48
C LEU A 513 -33.60 -9.01 -3.40
N THR A 514 -33.69 -10.32 -3.26
CA THR A 514 -34.43 -10.97 -2.17
C THR A 514 -33.76 -10.65 -0.84
N LEU A 515 -32.45 -10.91 -0.73
CA LEU A 515 -31.69 -10.64 0.49
C LEU A 515 -31.78 -9.17 0.90
N GLY A 516 -31.68 -8.25 -0.07
CA GLY A 516 -31.72 -6.81 0.20
C GLY A 516 -33.05 -6.32 0.78
N LYS A 517 -34.15 -7.03 0.53
CA LYS A 517 -35.50 -6.67 0.98
C LYS A 517 -35.92 -7.27 2.32
N ILE A 518 -35.11 -8.21 2.88
CA ILE A 518 -35.44 -8.82 4.18
C ILE A 518 -35.42 -7.74 5.26
N ASP A 519 -36.47 -7.64 6.01
CA ASP A 519 -36.58 -6.83 7.22
C ASP A 519 -36.36 -7.74 8.44
N PHE A 520 -35.07 -7.83 8.85
CA PHE A 520 -34.66 -8.68 9.96
C PHE A 520 -35.25 -8.30 11.32
N SER A 521 -35.80 -7.09 11.48
CA SER A 521 -36.48 -6.71 12.71
C SER A 521 -37.78 -7.50 13.01
N LYS A 522 -38.23 -8.28 12.04
CA LYS A 522 -39.44 -9.14 12.16
C LYS A 522 -39.16 -10.56 12.62
N TYR A 523 -37.88 -10.94 12.71
CA TYR A 523 -37.45 -12.29 13.02
C TYR A 523 -36.53 -12.27 14.25
N GLU A 524 -36.54 -13.36 14.98
CA GLU A 524 -35.63 -13.55 16.11
C GLU A 524 -34.26 -13.96 15.59
N GLY A 525 -33.24 -13.14 15.87
CA GLY A 525 -31.85 -13.42 15.50
C GLY A 525 -31.02 -13.87 16.71
N THR A 526 -30.14 -14.83 16.49
CA THR A 526 -29.20 -15.30 17.49
C THR A 526 -27.86 -14.57 17.29
N GLU A 527 -27.37 -13.90 18.34
CA GLU A 527 -26.07 -13.21 18.33
C GLU A 527 -24.94 -14.24 18.23
N ASN A 528 -24.03 -14.04 17.28
CA ASN A 528 -22.88 -14.91 17.04
C ASN A 528 -21.63 -14.33 17.70
N TYR A 529 -21.38 -14.73 18.94
CA TYR A 529 -20.24 -14.24 19.72
C TYR A 529 -18.90 -14.70 19.17
N GLU A 530 -18.82 -15.79 18.44
CA GLU A 530 -17.60 -16.28 17.81
C GLU A 530 -17.08 -15.30 16.78
N GLU A 531 -17.99 -14.74 15.96
CA GLU A 531 -17.72 -13.72 14.98
C GLU A 531 -17.43 -12.34 15.61
N GLU A 532 -18.01 -12.05 16.78
CA GLU A 532 -17.85 -10.80 17.50
C GLU A 532 -16.61 -10.76 18.41
N ALA A 533 -16.01 -11.88 18.76
CA ALA A 533 -14.82 -11.96 19.60
C ALA A 533 -13.58 -11.24 18.99
N GLY A 534 -13.63 -10.94 17.69
CA GLY A 534 -12.66 -10.08 17.00
C GLY A 534 -12.76 -8.59 17.36
N ASN A 535 -13.70 -8.17 18.20
CA ASN A 535 -13.85 -6.79 18.66
C ASN A 535 -12.72 -6.40 19.60
N TYR A 536 -12.16 -5.19 19.43
CA TYR A 536 -11.03 -4.73 20.23
C TYR A 536 -10.96 -3.21 20.35
N LYS A 537 -10.22 -2.78 21.37
CA LYS A 537 -9.76 -1.40 21.53
C LYS A 537 -8.27 -1.37 21.81
N ILE A 538 -7.54 -0.52 21.09
CA ILE A 538 -6.10 -0.31 21.29
C ILE A 538 -5.80 1.18 21.40
N ARG A 539 -4.94 1.55 22.37
CA ARG A 539 -4.36 2.89 22.49
C ARG A 539 -2.85 2.77 22.47
N GLU A 540 -2.21 3.53 21.57
CA GLU A 540 -0.76 3.60 21.43
C GLU A 540 -0.31 5.05 21.54
N GLN A 541 0.68 5.29 22.42
CA GLN A 541 1.31 6.60 22.59
C GLN A 541 2.80 6.46 22.29
N ILE A 542 3.32 7.32 21.40
CA ILE A 542 4.72 7.32 21.01
C ILE A 542 5.30 8.69 21.32
N THR A 543 6.29 8.73 22.21
CA THR A 543 7.07 9.92 22.54
C THR A 543 8.46 9.77 21.98
N ALA A 544 8.91 10.71 21.16
CA ALA A 544 10.19 10.66 20.49
C ALA A 544 10.97 11.97 20.66
N GLY A 545 12.30 11.84 20.78
CA GLY A 545 13.23 12.97 20.72
C GLY A 545 14.42 12.60 19.86
N TYR A 546 15.02 13.59 19.18
CA TYR A 546 16.18 13.35 18.35
C TYR A 546 17.19 14.47 18.37
N LEU A 547 18.44 14.11 18.06
CA LEU A 547 19.58 14.98 17.79
C LEU A 547 20.21 14.56 16.47
N ARG A 548 20.52 15.53 15.60
CA ARG A 548 21.18 15.33 14.32
C ARG A 548 22.26 16.40 14.10
N PHE A 549 23.43 15.96 13.71
CA PHE A 549 24.56 16.82 13.41
C PHE A 549 25.01 16.61 11.97
N ASP A 550 24.86 17.63 11.13
CA ASP A 550 25.29 17.64 9.74
C ASP A 550 26.62 18.40 9.63
N GLN A 551 27.65 17.75 9.08
CA GLN A 551 29.01 18.27 8.95
C GLN A 551 29.49 18.22 7.51
N LYS A 552 29.95 19.34 6.96
CA LYS A 552 30.73 19.37 5.72
C LYS A 552 32.22 19.12 6.06
N LEU A 553 32.84 18.18 5.39
CA LEU A 553 34.26 17.80 5.52
C LEU A 553 35.00 18.21 4.24
N GLY A 554 34.91 19.50 3.88
CA GLY A 554 35.46 20.06 2.67
C GLY A 554 34.47 20.18 1.51
N LYS A 555 34.98 20.28 0.27
CA LYS A 555 34.15 20.52 -0.94
C LYS A 555 33.32 19.31 -1.37
N ARG A 556 33.79 18.10 -1.07
CA ARG A 556 33.23 16.85 -1.65
C ARG A 556 32.61 15.89 -0.66
N LEU A 557 32.98 15.93 0.61
CA LEU A 557 32.53 15.00 1.64
C LEU A 557 31.61 15.71 2.61
N SER A 558 30.48 15.09 2.92
CA SER A 558 29.53 15.49 3.96
C SER A 558 29.18 14.28 4.81
N ALA A 559 28.99 14.50 6.09
CA ALA A 559 28.57 13.48 7.07
C ALA A 559 27.36 13.95 7.84
N THR A 560 26.47 13.02 8.21
CA THR A 560 25.35 13.23 9.13
C THR A 560 25.44 12.19 10.21
N LEU A 561 25.46 12.63 11.47
CA LEU A 561 25.36 11.78 12.66
C LEU A 561 24.03 12.08 13.36
N GLY A 562 23.26 11.06 13.66
CA GLY A 562 21.97 11.20 14.30
C GLY A 562 21.71 10.19 15.40
N LEU A 563 20.91 10.58 16.36
CA LEU A 563 20.39 9.73 17.42
C LEU A 563 18.94 10.07 17.67
N ARG A 564 18.08 9.07 17.66
CA ARG A 564 16.67 9.17 18.00
C ARG A 564 16.34 8.20 19.13
N VAL A 565 15.49 8.61 20.04
CA VAL A 565 14.90 7.77 21.08
C VAL A 565 13.39 7.79 20.89
N GLU A 566 12.78 6.61 20.85
CA GLU A 566 11.32 6.44 20.83
C GLU A 566 10.87 5.60 22.00
N ARG A 567 9.92 6.10 22.78
CA ARG A 567 9.19 5.33 23.80
C ARG A 567 7.77 5.08 23.29
N THR A 568 7.37 3.81 23.28
CA THR A 568 6.02 3.37 22.95
C THR A 568 5.34 2.85 24.21
N ASP A 569 4.18 3.40 24.53
CA ASP A 569 3.27 2.94 25.58
C ASP A 569 1.99 2.41 24.90
N LEU A 570 1.63 1.17 25.20
CA LEU A 570 0.54 0.43 24.57
C LEU A 570 -0.47 -0.03 25.60
N LYS A 571 -1.76 0.09 25.29
CA LYS A 571 -2.87 -0.45 26.06
C LYS A 571 -3.84 -1.13 25.12
N THR A 572 -4.14 -2.42 25.34
CA THR A 572 -5.05 -3.20 24.52
C THR A 572 -6.14 -3.85 25.36
N SER A 573 -7.31 -4.03 24.79
CA SER A 573 -8.41 -4.83 25.34
C SER A 573 -9.20 -5.46 24.20
N GLY A 574 -9.74 -6.64 24.43
CA GLY A 574 -10.53 -7.43 23.49
C GLY A 574 -11.45 -8.39 24.22
N TYR A 575 -11.86 -9.43 23.53
CA TYR A 575 -12.80 -10.42 24.05
C TYR A 575 -12.31 -11.84 23.79
N ASN A 576 -12.60 -12.76 24.69
CA ASN A 576 -12.50 -14.19 24.48
C ASN A 576 -13.91 -14.77 24.38
N VAL A 577 -14.07 -15.76 23.52
CA VAL A 577 -15.29 -16.55 23.46
C VAL A 577 -15.06 -17.90 24.14
N GLU A 578 -16.00 -18.33 24.96
CA GLU A 578 -16.10 -19.68 25.49
C GLU A 578 -17.26 -20.35 24.74
N VAL A 579 -16.96 -21.39 23.99
CA VAL A 579 -17.92 -22.16 23.19
C VAL A 579 -18.14 -23.51 23.86
N THR A 580 -19.37 -23.83 24.19
CA THR A 580 -19.85 -25.14 24.66
C THR A 580 -20.80 -25.72 23.62
N ASP A 581 -21.26 -26.97 23.78
CA ASP A 581 -22.23 -27.57 22.87
C ASP A 581 -23.58 -26.83 22.82
N ASP A 582 -23.94 -26.18 23.93
CA ASP A 582 -25.25 -25.60 24.10
C ASP A 582 -25.25 -24.06 23.97
N GLU A 583 -24.09 -23.41 24.16
CA GLU A 583 -24.03 -21.95 24.28
C GLU A 583 -22.64 -21.37 24.03
N SER A 584 -22.59 -20.22 23.35
CA SER A 584 -21.38 -19.38 23.25
C SER A 584 -21.53 -18.16 24.13
N THR A 585 -20.47 -17.77 24.85
CA THR A 585 -20.44 -16.56 25.69
C THR A 585 -19.19 -15.74 25.41
N MET A 586 -19.35 -14.42 25.34
CA MET A 586 -18.23 -13.48 25.10
C MET A 586 -17.82 -12.79 26.41
N LYS A 587 -16.55 -12.88 26.77
CA LYS A 587 -15.98 -12.29 27.98
C LYS A 587 -14.86 -11.30 27.66
N PRO A 588 -14.83 -10.08 28.26
CA PRO A 588 -13.73 -9.15 28.06
C PRO A 588 -12.42 -9.71 28.61
N THR A 589 -11.30 -9.52 27.87
CA THR A 589 -9.96 -9.96 28.30
C THR A 589 -9.35 -9.07 29.40
N GLY A 590 -9.98 -7.92 29.70
CA GLY A 590 -9.40 -6.87 30.52
C GLY A 590 -8.35 -6.05 29.78
N ASP A 591 -7.76 -5.10 30.49
CA ASP A 591 -6.72 -4.21 29.96
C ASP A 591 -5.33 -4.86 30.04
N PHE A 592 -4.67 -5.01 28.91
CA PHE A 592 -3.26 -5.37 28.84
C PHE A 592 -2.42 -4.12 28.55
N LYS A 593 -1.31 -3.93 29.32
CA LYS A 593 -0.41 -2.77 29.16
C LYS A 593 1.00 -3.24 28.87
N ASN A 594 1.64 -2.64 27.88
CA ASN A 594 3.02 -2.89 27.49
C ASN A 594 3.74 -1.57 27.20
N HIS A 595 5.05 -1.52 27.40
CA HIS A 595 5.88 -0.38 27.00
C HIS A 595 7.29 -0.83 26.65
N TYR A 596 7.90 -0.10 25.73
CA TYR A 596 9.29 -0.33 25.34
C TYR A 596 9.93 0.96 24.84
N THR A 597 11.27 1.00 24.86
CA THR A 597 12.06 2.15 24.40
C THR A 597 13.12 1.68 23.43
N ASP A 598 13.23 2.37 22.30
CA ASP A 598 14.18 2.08 21.24
C ASP A 598 15.17 3.23 21.06
N LEU A 599 16.45 2.87 20.95
CA LEU A 599 17.55 3.76 20.62
C LEU A 599 17.94 3.53 19.16
N LEU A 600 17.85 4.57 18.32
CA LEU A 600 17.96 4.51 16.87
C LEU A 600 19.08 5.45 16.38
N PRO A 601 20.35 5.01 16.40
CA PRO A 601 21.47 5.75 15.85
C PRO A 601 21.46 5.71 14.32
N SER A 602 22.02 6.76 13.71
CA SER A 602 22.21 6.86 12.26
C SER A 602 23.53 7.56 11.92
N LEU A 603 24.24 7.02 10.92
CA LEU A 603 25.43 7.62 10.33
C LEU A 603 25.30 7.58 8.82
N LEU A 604 25.39 8.74 8.15
CA LEU A 604 25.32 8.88 6.70
C LEU A 604 26.56 9.64 6.21
N LEU A 605 27.13 9.17 5.13
CA LEU A 605 28.25 9.79 4.41
C LEU A 605 27.86 10.02 2.96
N LYS A 606 28.22 11.18 2.40
CA LYS A 606 28.03 11.53 0.99
C LYS A 606 29.30 12.11 0.42
N TYR A 607 29.88 11.44 -0.57
CA TYR A 607 31.04 11.89 -1.29
C TYR A 607 30.67 12.26 -2.74
N LYS A 608 30.84 13.53 -3.11
CA LYS A 608 30.65 14.02 -4.49
C LYS A 608 31.98 13.81 -5.28
N TYR A 609 32.05 12.74 -6.08
CA TYR A 609 33.21 12.49 -6.92
C TYR A 609 33.27 13.45 -8.13
N SER A 610 32.11 14.00 -8.54
CA SER A 610 31.94 15.05 -9.53
C SER A 610 30.77 15.96 -9.17
N ASP A 611 30.52 17.01 -9.95
CA ASP A 611 29.32 17.86 -9.79
C ASP A 611 28.01 17.06 -10.04
N ASP A 612 28.06 16.04 -10.88
CA ASP A 612 26.92 15.21 -11.29
C ASP A 612 26.96 13.80 -10.73
N GLY A 613 27.94 13.47 -9.90
CA GLY A 613 28.12 12.14 -9.35
C GLY A 613 28.33 12.11 -7.85
N SER A 614 27.72 11.14 -7.17
CA SER A 614 27.85 10.95 -5.71
C SER A 614 27.90 9.49 -5.31
N LEU A 615 28.73 9.20 -4.32
CA LEU A 615 28.77 7.96 -3.55
C LEU A 615 28.16 8.25 -2.18
N ARG A 616 27.22 7.40 -1.73
CA ARG A 616 26.60 7.48 -0.41
C ARG A 616 26.82 6.18 0.34
N ALA A 617 27.09 6.29 1.63
CA ALA A 617 27.16 5.17 2.56
C ALA A 617 26.36 5.50 3.82
N SER A 618 25.68 4.52 4.39
CA SER A 618 24.94 4.73 5.63
C SER A 618 24.86 3.48 6.50
N VAL A 619 24.76 3.71 7.82
CA VAL A 619 24.43 2.72 8.82
C VAL A 619 23.34 3.29 9.68
N THR A 620 22.20 2.61 9.77
CA THR A 620 21.03 3.06 10.55
C THR A 620 20.39 1.92 11.33
N LYS A 621 19.75 2.25 12.45
CA LYS A 621 18.90 1.31 13.20
C LYS A 621 17.45 1.75 13.08
N THR A 622 16.55 0.81 12.76
CA THR A 622 15.12 1.02 12.58
C THR A 622 14.31 -0.07 13.26
N ILE A 623 13.01 0.14 13.39
CA ILE A 623 12.08 -0.82 13.97
C ILE A 623 10.88 -1.03 13.03
N SER A 624 10.07 -2.05 13.31
CA SER A 624 8.70 -2.18 12.81
C SER A 624 7.81 -2.76 13.89
N ARG A 625 6.68 -2.09 14.14
CA ARG A 625 5.71 -2.48 15.17
C ARG A 625 4.77 -3.56 14.64
N PRO A 626 4.38 -4.56 15.49
CA PRO A 626 3.45 -5.62 15.08
C PRO A 626 2.08 -5.07 14.66
N LYS A 627 1.32 -5.86 13.90
CA LYS A 627 -0.08 -5.57 13.55
C LYS A 627 -0.92 -5.37 14.82
N TYR A 628 -1.99 -4.57 14.74
CA TYR A 628 -2.83 -4.32 15.90
C TYR A 628 -3.58 -5.57 16.35
N SER A 629 -4.14 -6.34 15.42
CA SER A 629 -4.83 -7.61 15.71
C SER A 629 -3.93 -8.61 16.43
N ALA A 630 -2.64 -8.67 16.08
CA ALA A 630 -1.66 -9.54 16.74
C ALA A 630 -1.45 -9.22 18.23
N LEU A 631 -1.70 -7.98 18.64
CA LEU A 631 -1.45 -7.48 20.01
C LEU A 631 -2.66 -7.57 20.95
N ILE A 632 -3.79 -8.10 20.48
CA ILE A 632 -4.99 -8.30 21.29
C ILE A 632 -4.91 -9.69 21.92
N ALA A 633 -5.12 -9.79 23.23
CA ALA A 633 -5.16 -11.07 23.94
C ALA A 633 -6.52 -11.75 23.73
N ASN A 634 -6.86 -12.06 22.47
CA ASN A 634 -8.13 -12.69 22.13
C ASN A 634 -7.95 -14.04 21.43
N LYS A 635 -9.03 -14.81 21.42
CA LYS A 635 -9.18 -16.05 20.67
C LYS A 635 -10.54 -16.00 19.99
N THR A 636 -10.54 -16.06 18.66
CA THR A 636 -11.73 -16.06 17.84
C THR A 636 -11.85 -17.40 17.12
N PHE A 637 -13.07 -17.83 16.84
CA PHE A 637 -13.37 -19.10 16.19
C PHE A 637 -14.25 -18.87 14.96
N ASN A 638 -14.10 -19.75 13.99
CA ASN A 638 -15.08 -20.02 12.94
C ASN A 638 -15.34 -21.55 13.01
N ILE A 639 -16.37 -21.92 13.75
CA ILE A 639 -16.66 -23.34 14.03
C ILE A 639 -17.07 -24.08 12.75
N SER A 640 -17.75 -23.40 11.81
CA SER A 640 -18.23 -24.01 10.56
C SER A 640 -17.10 -24.34 9.59
N ASP A 641 -16.03 -23.56 9.58
CA ASP A 641 -14.83 -23.72 8.74
C ASP A 641 -13.66 -24.35 9.51
N GLU A 642 -13.84 -24.67 10.80
CA GLU A 642 -12.84 -25.29 11.70
C GLU A 642 -11.55 -24.44 11.79
N GLU A 643 -11.71 -23.12 11.93
CA GLU A 643 -10.61 -22.17 12.02
C GLU A 643 -10.62 -21.42 13.36
N ALA A 644 -9.42 -21.07 13.85
CA ALA A 644 -9.24 -20.21 15.04
C ALA A 644 -8.10 -19.20 14.82
N THR A 645 -8.30 -17.98 15.28
CA THR A 645 -7.26 -16.93 15.28
C THR A 645 -6.91 -16.56 16.71
N ILE A 646 -5.60 -16.49 17.01
CA ILE A 646 -5.09 -16.18 18.35
C ILE A 646 -4.19 -14.96 18.29
N GLY A 647 -4.43 -13.96 19.16
CA GLY A 647 -3.54 -12.83 19.35
C GLY A 647 -2.61 -13.00 20.55
N ASP A 648 -1.43 -12.36 20.51
CA ASP A 648 -0.43 -12.36 21.61
C ASP A 648 0.05 -10.94 21.90
N PRO A 649 -0.39 -10.31 23.02
CA PRO A 649 0.02 -8.97 23.38
C PRO A 649 1.51 -8.83 23.72
N ASN A 650 2.25 -9.94 23.85
CA ASN A 650 3.70 -9.96 24.06
C ASN A 650 4.51 -10.00 22.75
N THR A 651 3.86 -10.00 21.60
CA THR A 651 4.55 -9.96 20.30
C THR A 651 5.47 -8.74 20.22
N LYS A 652 6.76 -9.00 19.97
CA LYS A 652 7.81 -7.97 20.00
C LYS A 652 7.91 -7.23 18.66
N PRO A 653 8.27 -5.93 18.65
CA PRO A 653 8.61 -5.24 17.42
C PRO A 653 9.83 -5.86 16.74
N ALA A 654 9.82 -5.91 15.42
CA ALA A 654 11.01 -6.23 14.65
C ALA A 654 12.02 -5.08 14.75
N LYS A 655 13.32 -5.39 14.78
CA LYS A 655 14.42 -4.40 14.89
C LYS A 655 15.48 -4.72 13.87
N ALA A 656 15.95 -3.70 13.13
CA ALA A 656 16.94 -3.89 12.09
C ALA A 656 18.15 -2.97 12.24
N VAL A 657 19.31 -3.50 11.89
CA VAL A 657 20.49 -2.71 11.53
C VAL A 657 20.61 -2.74 10.01
N ASN A 658 20.62 -1.56 9.38
CA ASN A 658 20.68 -1.39 7.93
C ASN A 658 22.02 -0.78 7.54
N VAL A 659 22.64 -1.33 6.49
CA VAL A 659 23.87 -0.80 5.87
C VAL A 659 23.60 -0.59 4.39
N ASP A 660 23.89 0.61 3.89
CA ASP A 660 23.61 0.99 2.51
C ASP A 660 24.85 1.60 1.86
N LEU A 661 25.04 1.28 0.58
CA LEU A 661 26.03 1.90 -0.30
C LEU A 661 25.35 2.21 -1.63
N SER A 662 25.45 3.45 -2.13
CA SER A 662 24.94 3.80 -3.46
C SER A 662 25.90 4.66 -4.25
N LEU A 663 25.97 4.41 -5.55
CA LEU A 663 26.71 5.18 -6.54
C LEU A 663 25.68 5.73 -7.56
N ASP A 664 25.60 7.06 -7.66
CA ASP A 664 24.69 7.73 -8.58
C ASP A 664 25.46 8.66 -9.53
N HIS A 665 25.06 8.65 -10.79
CA HIS A 665 25.53 9.61 -11.79
C HIS A 665 24.36 10.21 -12.58
N TYR A 666 24.26 11.54 -12.54
CA TYR A 666 23.19 12.31 -13.18
C TYR A 666 23.70 12.88 -14.51
N PHE A 667 23.01 12.59 -15.60
CA PHE A 667 23.38 13.14 -16.91
C PHE A 667 22.81 14.55 -17.12
N LYS A 668 23.40 15.35 -17.98
CA LYS A 668 22.97 16.73 -18.28
C LYS A 668 21.52 16.81 -18.80
N SER A 669 21.08 15.78 -19.52
CA SER A 669 19.65 15.60 -19.88
C SER A 669 18.89 15.00 -18.70
N VAL A 670 17.65 14.57 -18.92
CA VAL A 670 16.86 13.85 -17.91
C VAL A 670 17.36 12.40 -17.83
N GLY A 671 18.50 12.16 -17.18
CA GLY A 671 19.13 10.84 -17.13
C GLY A 671 19.80 10.55 -15.80
N LEU A 672 19.83 9.26 -15.45
CA LEU A 672 20.39 8.71 -14.23
C LEU A 672 20.94 7.29 -14.48
N VAL A 673 22.11 7.04 -13.94
CA VAL A 673 22.59 5.68 -13.63
C VAL A 673 22.77 5.58 -12.13
N SER A 674 22.23 4.55 -11.53
CA SER A 674 22.33 4.29 -10.08
C SER A 674 22.64 2.81 -9.84
N LEU A 675 23.58 2.56 -8.93
CA LEU A 675 23.92 1.24 -8.39
C LEU A 675 23.81 1.32 -6.86
N GLY A 676 22.99 0.48 -6.27
CA GLY A 676 22.79 0.38 -4.83
C GLY A 676 23.14 -1.02 -4.32
N LEU A 677 23.77 -1.07 -3.15
CA LEU A 677 23.95 -2.28 -2.36
C LEU A 677 23.33 -2.04 -0.99
N PHE A 678 22.59 -3.01 -0.47
CA PHE A 678 22.02 -2.89 0.87
C PHE A 678 22.12 -4.21 1.63
N TYR A 679 22.28 -4.08 2.94
CA TYR A 679 22.29 -5.19 3.89
C TYR A 679 21.40 -4.83 5.09
N LYS A 680 20.57 -5.77 5.53
CA LYS A 680 19.73 -5.65 6.71
C LYS A 680 19.91 -6.86 7.59
N ASP A 681 20.16 -6.66 8.89
CA ASP A 681 20.11 -7.70 9.93
C ASP A 681 18.89 -7.42 10.79
N ILE A 682 17.85 -8.24 10.65
CA ILE A 682 16.52 -8.03 11.24
C ILE A 682 16.30 -9.07 12.32
N LYS A 683 15.91 -8.64 13.50
CA LYS A 683 15.53 -9.50 14.63
C LYS A 683 14.02 -9.46 14.86
N ASN A 684 13.48 -10.58 15.35
CA ASN A 684 12.06 -10.75 15.70
C ASN A 684 11.14 -10.46 14.49
N VAL A 685 11.40 -11.03 13.33
CA VAL A 685 10.52 -10.88 12.17
C VAL A 685 9.15 -11.45 12.51
N ASN A 686 8.11 -10.63 12.31
CA ASN A 686 6.72 -11.04 12.50
C ASN A 686 6.21 -11.68 11.22
N VAL A 687 5.61 -12.86 11.33
CA VAL A 687 5.02 -13.60 10.21
C VAL A 687 3.68 -14.17 10.64
N GLU A 688 2.74 -14.23 9.72
CA GLU A 688 1.51 -14.99 9.87
C GLU A 688 1.84 -16.48 9.75
N TRP A 689 1.53 -17.20 10.80
CA TRP A 689 1.77 -18.65 10.92
C TRP A 689 0.46 -19.38 11.04
N SER A 690 0.36 -20.56 10.43
CA SER A 690 -0.80 -21.42 10.56
C SER A 690 -0.40 -22.86 10.92
N SER A 691 -1.34 -23.58 11.53
CA SER A 691 -1.18 -25.01 11.85
C SER A 691 -2.52 -25.71 11.91
N ASN A 692 -2.61 -26.85 11.26
CA ASN A 692 -3.79 -27.71 11.29
C ASN A 692 -3.69 -28.84 12.36
N LYS A 693 -2.85 -28.67 13.39
CA LYS A 693 -2.56 -29.73 14.38
C LYS A 693 -3.28 -29.55 15.72
N TYR A 694 -4.11 -28.56 15.86
CA TYR A 694 -4.81 -28.27 17.11
C TYR A 694 -6.15 -28.99 17.13
N LEU A 695 -6.43 -29.72 18.21
CA LEU A 695 -7.78 -30.17 18.52
C LEU A 695 -8.56 -29.02 19.17
N GLY A 696 -9.88 -29.06 19.05
CA GLY A 696 -10.72 -28.08 19.73
C GLY A 696 -10.51 -28.05 21.23
N SER A 697 -10.22 -29.21 21.84
CA SER A 697 -9.85 -29.32 23.26
C SER A 697 -8.57 -28.54 23.61
N ASP A 698 -7.57 -28.47 22.73
CA ASP A 698 -6.35 -27.64 22.91
C ASP A 698 -6.68 -26.15 22.93
N LEU A 699 -7.75 -25.78 22.29
CA LEU A 699 -8.25 -24.40 22.19
C LEU A 699 -9.26 -24.05 23.29
N GLY A 700 -9.63 -25.03 24.13
CA GLY A 700 -10.58 -24.86 25.21
C GLY A 700 -12.05 -25.06 24.81
N LEU A 701 -12.30 -25.66 23.63
CA LEU A 701 -13.64 -26.07 23.19
C LEU A 701 -14.04 -27.37 23.90
N THR A 702 -15.33 -27.58 24.05
CA THR A 702 -15.93 -28.76 24.71
C THR A 702 -16.89 -29.49 23.76
N GLY A 703 -17.41 -30.64 24.16
CA GLY A 703 -18.38 -31.43 23.42
C GLY A 703 -17.89 -31.91 22.07
N GLU A 704 -18.75 -31.90 21.05
CA GLU A 704 -18.40 -32.37 19.70
C GLU A 704 -17.26 -31.54 19.06
N ASN A 705 -17.15 -30.25 19.43
CA ASN A 705 -16.12 -29.36 18.89
C ASN A 705 -14.73 -29.66 19.49
N ALA A 706 -14.64 -30.32 20.66
CA ALA A 706 -13.36 -30.66 21.30
C ALA A 706 -12.53 -31.67 20.48
N GLU A 707 -13.18 -32.56 19.74
CA GLU A 707 -12.55 -33.61 18.94
C GLU A 707 -12.23 -33.19 17.51
N LYS A 708 -12.79 -32.06 17.05
CA LYS A 708 -12.52 -31.52 15.71
C LYS A 708 -11.12 -30.92 15.62
N GLN A 709 -10.52 -31.02 14.45
CA GLN A 709 -9.20 -30.49 14.15
C GLN A 709 -9.35 -29.07 13.57
N PHE A 710 -8.74 -28.09 14.24
CA PHE A 710 -8.81 -26.68 13.86
C PHE A 710 -7.52 -26.23 13.18
N LYS A 711 -7.67 -25.41 12.14
CA LYS A 711 -6.61 -24.58 11.59
C LYS A 711 -6.45 -23.34 12.47
N VAL A 712 -5.31 -23.26 13.18
CA VAL A 712 -4.98 -22.08 14.00
C VAL A 712 -4.12 -21.11 13.22
N GLU A 713 -4.50 -19.84 13.21
CA GLU A 713 -3.71 -18.75 12.64
C GLU A 713 -3.26 -17.79 13.74
N GLN A 714 -1.99 -17.39 13.70
CA GLN A 714 -1.40 -16.45 14.66
C GLN A 714 -0.26 -15.66 14.04
N ASN A 715 -0.14 -14.38 14.38
CA ASN A 715 1.07 -13.61 14.11
C ASN A 715 2.11 -13.89 15.21
N ILE A 716 3.27 -14.40 14.81
CA ILE A 716 4.35 -14.77 15.74
C ILE A 716 5.66 -14.07 15.40
N ASN A 717 6.55 -13.92 16.38
CA ASN A 717 7.96 -13.62 16.12
C ASN A 717 8.60 -14.93 15.60
N ALA A 718 8.70 -15.04 14.27
CA ALA A 718 8.99 -16.31 13.59
C ALA A 718 10.47 -16.64 13.55
N TYR A 719 11.32 -15.65 13.24
CA TYR A 719 12.77 -15.84 13.06
C TYR A 719 13.52 -14.51 13.07
N ASP A 720 14.85 -14.60 13.06
CA ASP A 720 15.75 -13.50 12.68
C ASP A 720 16.12 -13.65 11.20
N ALA A 721 16.35 -12.55 10.50
CA ALA A 721 16.64 -12.54 9.07
C ALA A 721 17.86 -11.69 8.71
N ARG A 722 18.56 -12.10 7.66
CA ARG A 722 19.53 -11.27 6.94
C ARG A 722 19.08 -11.08 5.52
N VAL A 723 19.07 -9.85 5.06
CA VAL A 723 18.66 -9.49 3.69
C VAL A 723 19.81 -8.73 3.03
N LEU A 724 20.32 -9.25 1.92
CA LEU A 724 21.35 -8.63 1.09
C LEU A 724 20.75 -8.37 -0.29
N GLY A 725 20.95 -7.18 -0.86
CA GLY A 725 20.46 -6.91 -2.19
C GLY A 725 21.27 -5.93 -3.01
N VAL A 726 21.02 -6.00 -4.32
CA VAL A 726 21.62 -5.15 -5.34
C VAL A 726 20.50 -4.46 -6.13
N GLU A 727 20.62 -3.14 -6.27
CA GLU A 727 19.67 -2.32 -7.05
C GLU A 727 20.42 -1.67 -8.21
N VAL A 728 19.89 -1.77 -9.42
CA VAL A 728 20.40 -1.06 -10.60
C VAL A 728 19.26 -0.27 -11.22
N ALA A 729 19.51 1.01 -11.53
CA ALA A 729 18.56 1.82 -12.28
C ALA A 729 19.29 2.57 -13.41
N TYR A 730 18.66 2.60 -14.57
CA TYR A 730 19.11 3.34 -15.74
C TYR A 730 17.95 4.09 -16.36
N GLN A 731 18.17 5.38 -16.61
CA GLN A 731 17.21 6.24 -17.30
C GLN A 731 17.95 7.17 -18.23
N ARG A 732 17.62 7.16 -19.53
CA ARG A 732 18.21 8.10 -20.50
C ARG A 732 17.43 8.12 -21.80
N ASP A 733 17.40 9.29 -22.48
CA ASP A 733 17.06 9.37 -23.92
C ASP A 733 18.23 8.88 -24.78
N PHE A 734 17.95 8.46 -26.03
CA PHE A 734 18.97 7.96 -26.95
C PHE A 734 19.65 9.07 -27.79
N GLY A 735 19.48 10.33 -27.41
CA GLY A 735 20.16 11.47 -28.01
C GLY A 735 21.68 11.40 -27.95
N PHE A 736 22.24 10.62 -27.04
CA PHE A 736 23.69 10.37 -26.95
C PHE A 736 24.22 9.44 -28.07
N ILE A 737 23.35 8.66 -28.71
CA ILE A 737 23.68 7.83 -29.87
C ILE A 737 23.56 8.67 -31.14
N SER A 738 22.43 9.37 -31.31
CA SER A 738 22.16 10.26 -32.43
C SER A 738 21.13 11.31 -32.04
N PRO A 739 21.31 12.59 -32.42
CA PRO A 739 20.30 13.63 -32.20
C PRO A 739 18.90 13.28 -32.70
N ALA A 740 18.79 12.49 -33.79
CA ALA A 740 17.52 12.01 -34.32
C ALA A 740 16.77 11.08 -33.38
N LEU A 741 17.46 10.37 -32.49
CA LEU A 741 16.90 9.42 -31.52
C LEU A 741 16.59 10.08 -30.15
N LYS A 742 16.75 11.38 -30.00
CA LYS A 742 16.47 12.10 -28.75
C LYS A 742 15.01 12.01 -28.31
N CYS A 743 14.10 11.72 -29.22
CA CYS A 743 12.68 11.49 -28.92
C CYS A 743 12.38 10.11 -28.33
N LEU A 744 13.33 9.19 -28.43
CA LEU A 744 13.23 7.85 -27.86
C LEU A 744 14.05 7.77 -26.57
N GLY A 745 13.59 7.00 -25.60
CA GLY A 745 14.34 6.75 -24.39
C GLY A 745 13.90 5.49 -23.68
N PHE A 746 14.70 5.13 -22.70
CA PHE A 746 14.51 3.95 -21.88
C PHE A 746 14.60 4.35 -20.40
N TYR A 747 13.73 3.75 -19.61
CA TYR A 747 13.79 3.71 -18.16
C TYR A 747 13.73 2.26 -17.73
N GLY A 748 14.65 1.82 -16.90
CA GLY A 748 14.63 0.47 -16.36
C GLY A 748 15.26 0.42 -14.99
N ASN A 749 14.76 -0.49 -14.16
CA ASN A 749 15.40 -0.84 -12.89
C ASN A 749 15.24 -2.32 -12.61
N TYR A 750 16.17 -2.84 -11.85
CA TYR A 750 16.20 -4.21 -11.40
C TYR A 750 16.72 -4.29 -9.97
N THR A 751 16.06 -5.06 -9.14
CA THR A 751 16.49 -5.35 -7.77
C THR A 751 16.58 -6.86 -7.59
N TYR A 752 17.73 -7.31 -7.12
CA TYR A 752 17.96 -8.67 -6.62
C TYR A 752 18.03 -8.63 -5.10
N THR A 753 17.30 -9.51 -4.43
CA THR A 753 17.23 -9.59 -2.97
C THR A 753 17.47 -11.03 -2.55
N HIS A 754 18.56 -11.29 -1.85
CA HIS A 754 18.85 -12.58 -1.24
C HIS A 754 18.59 -12.50 0.27
N SER A 755 17.78 -13.41 0.78
CA SER A 755 17.46 -13.47 2.21
C SER A 755 17.79 -14.82 2.80
N THR A 756 18.26 -14.81 4.06
CA THR A 756 18.50 -16.02 4.88
C THR A 756 17.85 -15.82 6.25
N THR A 757 17.32 -16.87 6.80
CA THR A 757 16.64 -16.89 8.11
C THR A 757 17.40 -17.74 9.11
N ARG A 758 17.22 -17.47 10.40
CA ARG A 758 17.88 -18.16 11.52
C ARG A 758 17.10 -17.95 12.81
N ASN A 759 17.45 -18.67 13.87
CA ASN A 759 16.80 -18.53 15.19
C ASN A 759 15.28 -18.71 15.08
N PHE A 760 14.86 -19.82 14.49
CA PHE A 760 13.44 -20.09 14.21
C PHE A 760 12.64 -20.28 15.49
N ASN A 761 11.41 -19.82 15.48
CA ASN A 761 10.41 -20.19 16.47
C ASN A 761 10.09 -21.70 16.34
N GLU A 762 10.07 -22.43 17.44
CA GLU A 762 9.85 -23.89 17.47
C GLU A 762 8.53 -24.30 16.79
N ARG A 763 7.51 -23.45 16.81
CA ARG A 763 6.21 -23.69 16.15
C ARG A 763 6.29 -23.89 14.64
N LEU A 764 7.33 -23.35 14.00
CA LEU A 764 7.54 -23.51 12.55
C LEU A 764 8.02 -24.91 12.16
N GLY A 765 8.48 -25.73 13.11
CA GLY A 765 9.05 -27.04 12.82
C GLY A 765 10.30 -27.03 11.92
N ILE A 766 10.90 -25.86 11.73
CA ILE A 766 12.09 -25.64 10.89
C ILE A 766 13.35 -25.86 11.72
N LYS A 767 14.36 -26.48 11.14
CA LYS A 767 15.67 -26.68 11.77
C LYS A 767 16.66 -25.62 11.31
N ASP A 768 17.61 -25.29 12.18
CA ASP A 768 18.72 -24.42 11.79
C ASP A 768 19.51 -25.08 10.64
N GLY A 769 19.68 -24.33 9.54
CA GLY A 769 20.33 -24.82 8.32
C GLY A 769 19.36 -25.05 7.14
N ASP A 770 18.06 -25.09 7.38
CA ASP A 770 17.06 -25.13 6.30
C ASP A 770 17.07 -23.80 5.53
N ASP A 771 17.04 -23.86 4.18
CA ASP A 771 17.01 -22.67 3.31
C ASP A 771 15.58 -22.11 3.21
N VAL A 772 15.21 -21.31 4.22
CA VAL A 772 13.91 -20.63 4.27
C VAL A 772 14.10 -19.16 3.97
N LYS A 773 13.33 -18.64 2.99
CA LYS A 773 13.35 -17.23 2.60
C LYS A 773 12.47 -16.37 3.53
N VAL A 774 12.76 -15.09 3.57
CA VAL A 774 11.93 -14.12 4.33
C VAL A 774 10.56 -14.00 3.66
N ALA A 775 9.49 -14.13 4.46
CA ALA A 775 8.12 -13.96 3.98
C ALA A 775 7.86 -12.52 3.47
N GLY A 776 7.06 -12.40 2.42
CA GLY A 776 6.74 -11.13 1.78
C GLY A 776 7.89 -10.53 0.95
N SER A 777 8.95 -11.30 0.63
CA SER A 777 10.19 -10.82 0.01
C SER A 777 10.43 -11.46 -1.36
N PRO A 778 10.00 -10.82 -2.47
CA PRO A 778 10.36 -11.30 -3.80
C PRO A 778 11.87 -11.20 -4.05
N GLU A 779 12.47 -12.26 -4.59
CA GLU A 779 13.92 -12.32 -4.86
C GLU A 779 14.30 -11.43 -6.06
N HIS A 780 13.43 -11.31 -7.05
CA HIS A 780 13.65 -10.52 -8.26
C HIS A 780 12.49 -9.56 -8.48
N THR A 781 12.79 -8.28 -8.65
CA THR A 781 11.83 -7.28 -9.15
C THR A 781 12.46 -6.51 -10.29
N ALA A 782 11.68 -6.22 -11.33
CA ALA A 782 12.15 -5.50 -12.50
C ALA A 782 11.06 -4.59 -13.08
N ASN A 783 11.49 -3.43 -13.58
CA ASN A 783 10.64 -2.53 -14.37
C ASN A 783 11.41 -2.12 -15.63
N ALA A 784 10.74 -2.13 -16.76
CA ALA A 784 11.29 -1.66 -18.02
C ALA A 784 10.24 -0.83 -18.78
N SER A 785 10.62 0.37 -19.22
CA SER A 785 9.74 1.23 -20.00
C SER A 785 10.49 1.80 -21.19
N MET A 786 9.92 1.64 -22.38
CA MET A 786 10.33 2.36 -23.59
C MET A 786 9.37 3.53 -23.78
N PHE A 787 9.90 4.69 -24.12
CA PHE A 787 9.07 5.86 -24.39
C PHE A 787 9.49 6.60 -25.65
N PHE A 788 8.48 7.20 -26.30
CA PHE A 788 8.64 8.13 -27.41
C PHE A 788 7.98 9.45 -27.07
N GLU A 789 8.73 10.55 -27.13
CA GLU A 789 8.23 11.90 -26.85
C GLU A 789 8.68 12.88 -27.94
N LYS A 790 7.74 13.35 -28.76
CA LYS A 790 8.02 14.34 -29.82
C LYS A 790 6.77 15.15 -30.18
N SER A 791 6.92 16.47 -30.28
CA SER A 791 5.87 17.38 -30.77
C SER A 791 4.51 17.22 -30.09
N GLY A 792 4.52 17.00 -28.75
CA GLY A 792 3.30 16.80 -27.96
C GLY A 792 2.80 15.36 -27.93
N ILE A 793 3.29 14.47 -28.77
CA ILE A 793 3.01 13.03 -28.71
C ILE A 793 3.88 12.41 -27.60
N ASN A 794 3.25 11.60 -26.76
CA ASN A 794 3.91 10.74 -25.77
C ASN A 794 3.33 9.33 -25.90
N LEU A 795 4.21 8.36 -26.14
CA LEU A 795 3.87 6.93 -26.14
C LEU A 795 4.79 6.23 -25.16
N ARG A 796 4.25 5.32 -24.35
CA ARG A 796 5.02 4.57 -23.37
C ARG A 796 4.50 3.15 -23.23
N LEU A 797 5.39 2.19 -23.37
CA LEU A 797 5.15 0.78 -23.09
C LEU A 797 5.95 0.41 -21.85
N SER A 798 5.31 -0.16 -20.86
CA SER A 798 5.92 -0.49 -19.57
C SER A 798 5.65 -1.94 -19.19
N TYR A 799 6.69 -2.65 -18.77
CA TYR A 799 6.60 -3.99 -18.19
C TYR A 799 7.08 -3.98 -16.75
N ASN A 800 6.31 -4.57 -15.86
CA ASN A 800 6.61 -4.70 -14.44
C ASN A 800 6.60 -6.18 -14.07
N PHE A 801 7.63 -6.65 -13.35
CA PHE A 801 7.80 -8.04 -12.93
C PHE A 801 8.18 -8.13 -11.46
N ALA A 802 7.60 -9.09 -10.75
CA ALA A 802 8.05 -9.56 -9.44
C ALA A 802 8.01 -11.10 -9.40
N SER A 803 9.05 -11.71 -8.82
CA SER A 803 9.10 -13.16 -8.60
C SER A 803 8.15 -13.59 -7.49
N ALA A 804 7.84 -14.88 -7.42
CA ALA A 804 7.07 -15.46 -6.33
C ALA A 804 7.79 -15.33 -4.99
N PHE A 805 7.01 -15.28 -3.90
CA PHE A 805 7.51 -15.22 -2.51
C PHE A 805 6.56 -15.92 -1.54
N ILE A 806 7.08 -16.35 -0.38
CA ILE A 806 6.27 -16.90 0.71
C ILE A 806 5.40 -15.77 1.29
N ASP A 807 4.09 -15.97 1.34
CA ASP A 807 3.11 -15.05 1.90
C ASP A 807 2.71 -15.46 3.34
N GLN A 808 2.42 -16.73 3.55
CA GLN A 808 2.10 -17.31 4.85
C GLN A 808 2.92 -18.59 5.08
N MET A 809 3.40 -18.78 6.30
CA MET A 809 4.17 -19.97 6.70
C MET A 809 3.29 -20.95 7.47
N SER A 810 3.48 -22.23 7.22
CA SER A 810 2.80 -23.31 7.95
C SER A 810 3.79 -24.14 8.76
N THR A 811 3.28 -24.94 9.70
CA THR A 811 4.07 -25.99 10.39
C THR A 811 4.60 -27.04 9.40
N SER A 812 3.90 -27.29 8.30
CA SER A 812 4.37 -28.12 7.18
C SER A 812 4.76 -27.24 5.99
N ARG A 813 5.97 -27.45 5.47
CA ARG A 813 6.46 -26.71 4.27
C ARG A 813 5.61 -26.97 3.03
N ALA A 814 4.97 -28.12 2.94
CA ALA A 814 4.06 -28.47 1.85
C ALA A 814 2.78 -27.60 1.85
N LEU A 815 2.45 -27.00 2.99
CA LEU A 815 1.30 -26.11 3.18
C LEU A 815 1.67 -24.62 3.20
N ASP A 816 2.94 -24.25 3.00
CA ASP A 816 3.31 -22.85 2.86
C ASP A 816 2.59 -22.22 1.68
N ARG A 817 2.00 -21.03 1.91
CA ARG A 817 1.35 -20.25 0.87
C ARG A 817 2.34 -19.33 0.19
N TYR A 818 2.33 -19.33 -1.13
CA TYR A 818 3.14 -18.46 -1.96
C TYR A 818 2.27 -17.53 -2.79
N TYR A 819 2.58 -16.25 -2.78
CA TYR A 819 2.14 -15.29 -3.79
C TYR A 819 2.97 -15.55 -5.05
N ASP A 820 2.32 -15.86 -6.18
CA ASP A 820 3.01 -16.25 -7.40
C ASP A 820 3.64 -15.02 -8.10
N LYS A 821 4.54 -15.31 -9.05
CA LYS A 821 5.14 -14.28 -9.92
C LYS A 821 4.06 -13.48 -10.65
N VAL A 822 4.30 -12.21 -10.83
CA VAL A 822 3.44 -11.32 -11.61
C VAL A 822 4.21 -10.60 -12.71
N GLY A 823 3.56 -10.42 -13.86
CA GLY A 823 4.12 -9.70 -15.01
C GLY A 823 3.05 -8.85 -15.70
N TYR A 824 3.06 -7.53 -15.45
CA TYR A 824 2.08 -6.60 -16.02
C TYR A 824 2.69 -5.84 -17.20
N LEU A 825 1.98 -5.81 -18.33
CA LEU A 825 2.30 -5.00 -19.49
C LEU A 825 1.24 -3.91 -19.65
N ASP A 826 1.68 -2.64 -19.66
CA ASP A 826 0.83 -1.46 -19.72
C ASP A 826 1.25 -0.56 -20.88
N LEU A 827 0.28 0.04 -21.57
CA LEU A 827 0.47 1.00 -22.65
C LEU A 827 -0.18 2.34 -22.28
N ASN A 828 0.55 3.43 -22.50
CA ASN A 828 0.03 4.81 -22.39
C ASN A 828 0.32 5.55 -23.69
N ALA A 829 -0.68 6.27 -24.19
CA ALA A 829 -0.58 7.17 -25.33
C ALA A 829 -1.23 8.52 -24.99
N SER A 830 -0.57 9.63 -25.33
CA SER A 830 -1.18 10.95 -25.19
C SER A 830 -0.68 11.93 -26.25
N TYR A 831 -1.52 12.92 -26.56
CA TYR A 831 -1.19 14.05 -27.42
C TYR A 831 -1.58 15.35 -26.77
N THR A 832 -0.58 16.26 -26.62
CA THR A 832 -0.75 17.56 -26.00
C THR A 832 -0.53 18.67 -27.01
N TRP A 833 -1.47 19.63 -27.09
CA TRP A 833 -1.37 20.81 -27.96
C TRP A 833 -1.82 22.07 -27.20
N GLY A 834 -1.62 23.23 -27.82
CA GLY A 834 -1.94 24.55 -27.26
C GLY A 834 -0.72 25.25 -26.63
N LYS A 835 -0.77 26.56 -26.55
CA LYS A 835 0.33 27.39 -25.99
C LYS A 835 0.00 27.91 -24.59
N LYS A 836 -1.05 28.71 -24.44
CA LYS A 836 -1.51 29.22 -23.12
C LYS A 836 -2.38 28.21 -22.42
N THR A 837 -3.46 27.81 -23.08
CA THR A 837 -4.28 26.66 -22.68
C THR A 837 -3.72 25.41 -23.34
N LYS A 838 -3.37 24.40 -22.53
CA LYS A 838 -2.90 23.12 -23.04
C LYS A 838 -4.02 22.08 -22.94
N PHE A 839 -4.28 21.41 -24.04
CA PHE A 839 -5.21 20.29 -24.12
C PHE A 839 -4.40 19.01 -24.28
N THR A 840 -4.74 17.99 -23.52
CA THR A 840 -4.13 16.65 -23.64
C THR A 840 -5.23 15.63 -23.77
N VAL A 841 -5.24 14.90 -24.88
CA VAL A 841 -6.02 13.65 -25.03
C VAL A 841 -5.12 12.50 -24.64
N TYR A 842 -5.63 11.54 -23.88
CA TYR A 842 -4.89 10.35 -23.48
C TYR A 842 -5.71 9.08 -23.63
N ALA A 843 -5.02 7.95 -23.82
CA ALA A 843 -5.58 6.62 -23.80
C ALA A 843 -4.59 5.68 -23.09
N ASN A 844 -5.11 4.82 -22.23
CA ASN A 844 -4.33 3.88 -21.43
C ASN A 844 -4.91 2.48 -21.56
N ALA A 845 -4.03 1.48 -21.56
CA ALA A 845 -4.39 0.08 -21.50
C ALA A 845 -3.54 -0.60 -20.40
N ASN A 846 -4.18 -1.15 -19.38
CA ASN A 846 -3.52 -1.80 -18.25
C ASN A 846 -3.74 -3.31 -18.29
N ASN A 847 -2.72 -4.04 -17.86
CA ASN A 847 -2.76 -5.51 -17.82
C ASN A 847 -3.05 -6.17 -19.17
N LEU A 848 -2.33 -5.73 -20.24
CA LEU A 848 -2.50 -6.25 -21.60
C LEU A 848 -2.26 -7.76 -21.73
N LEU A 849 -1.49 -8.34 -20.79
CA LEU A 849 -1.23 -9.78 -20.74
C LEU A 849 -2.32 -10.58 -20.00
N ASN A 850 -3.36 -9.89 -19.50
CA ASN A 850 -4.40 -10.50 -18.65
C ASN A 850 -3.83 -11.33 -17.50
N GLN A 851 -2.74 -10.82 -16.88
CA GLN A 851 -2.07 -11.48 -15.75
C GLN A 851 -3.06 -11.66 -14.59
N PRO A 852 -3.31 -12.89 -14.12
CA PRO A 852 -4.11 -13.12 -12.93
C PRO A 852 -3.30 -12.87 -11.65
N LEU A 853 -3.99 -12.65 -10.54
CA LEU A 853 -3.45 -12.79 -9.20
C LEU A 853 -3.55 -14.27 -8.82
N ARG A 854 -2.43 -14.89 -8.44
CA ARG A 854 -2.40 -16.32 -8.12
C ARG A 854 -1.61 -16.58 -6.83
N TYR A 855 -2.15 -17.49 -6.02
CA TYR A 855 -1.45 -18.12 -4.92
C TYR A 855 -1.31 -19.62 -5.19
N TYR A 856 -0.21 -20.21 -4.73
CA TYR A 856 -0.01 -21.65 -4.76
C TYR A 856 0.47 -22.14 -3.39
N GLN A 857 0.30 -23.44 -3.12
CA GLN A 857 0.64 -24.04 -1.83
C GLN A 857 1.75 -25.08 -1.98
N GLY A 858 2.88 -24.80 -1.33
CA GLY A 858 4.08 -25.67 -1.36
C GLY A 858 4.76 -25.67 -2.74
N GLU A 859 4.11 -26.27 -3.73
CA GLU A 859 4.63 -26.45 -5.09
C GLU A 859 3.90 -25.56 -6.12
N LYS A 860 4.65 -25.09 -7.14
CA LYS A 860 4.11 -24.15 -8.15
C LYS A 860 2.91 -24.67 -8.95
N ASN A 861 2.82 -25.96 -9.17
CA ASN A 861 1.70 -26.59 -9.87
C ASN A 861 0.43 -26.72 -9.01
N ARG A 862 0.51 -26.48 -7.70
CA ARG A 862 -0.62 -26.60 -6.78
C ARG A 862 -1.24 -25.23 -6.55
N THR A 863 -2.15 -24.84 -7.42
CA THR A 863 -2.91 -23.57 -7.27
C THR A 863 -3.76 -23.63 -6.02
N MET A 864 -3.63 -22.61 -5.16
CA MET A 864 -4.51 -22.38 -4.01
C MET A 864 -5.61 -21.38 -4.36
N GLN A 865 -5.27 -20.28 -5.04
CA GLN A 865 -6.23 -19.26 -5.46
C GLN A 865 -5.78 -18.65 -6.78
N VAL A 866 -6.71 -18.37 -7.67
CA VAL A 866 -6.46 -17.58 -8.88
C VAL A 866 -7.63 -16.64 -9.13
N GLU A 867 -7.29 -15.36 -9.39
CA GLU A 867 -8.26 -14.29 -9.64
C GLU A 867 -7.95 -13.58 -10.94
N TYR A 868 -8.94 -13.48 -11.82
CA TYR A 868 -8.84 -12.76 -13.08
C TYR A 868 -9.65 -11.46 -13.01
N TYR A 869 -8.94 -10.35 -13.22
CA TYR A 869 -9.52 -8.99 -13.24
C TYR A 869 -9.66 -8.43 -14.66
N GLY A 870 -9.04 -9.08 -15.65
CA GLY A 870 -9.10 -8.69 -17.04
C GLY A 870 -8.25 -7.48 -17.42
N VAL A 871 -8.30 -7.15 -18.71
CA VAL A 871 -7.67 -5.94 -19.28
C VAL A 871 -8.55 -4.74 -18.96
N ARG A 872 -7.94 -3.59 -18.64
CA ARG A 872 -8.65 -2.32 -18.39
C ARG A 872 -8.22 -1.28 -19.42
N LEU A 873 -9.20 -0.60 -20.03
CA LEU A 873 -8.97 0.53 -20.95
C LEU A 873 -9.56 1.79 -20.35
N ASN A 874 -8.86 2.90 -20.46
CA ASN A 874 -9.40 4.22 -20.19
C ASN A 874 -8.85 5.27 -21.16
N ALA A 875 -9.64 6.33 -21.39
CA ALA A 875 -9.28 7.46 -22.23
C ALA A 875 -9.92 8.74 -21.70
N GLY A 876 -9.32 9.87 -21.98
CA GLY A 876 -9.85 11.13 -21.48
C GLY A 876 -9.16 12.36 -22.03
N VAL A 877 -9.56 13.50 -21.48
CA VAL A 877 -9.05 14.84 -21.85
C VAL A 877 -8.63 15.57 -20.57
N LYS A 878 -7.43 16.14 -20.61
CA LYS A 878 -6.93 17.08 -19.57
C LYS A 878 -6.84 18.47 -20.17
N ILE A 879 -7.28 19.50 -19.41
CA ILE A 879 -7.23 20.90 -19.79
C ILE A 879 -6.45 21.65 -18.70
N ASN A 880 -5.35 22.32 -19.09
CA ASN A 880 -4.52 23.12 -18.22
C ASN A 880 -4.57 24.59 -18.70
N LEU A 881 -5.09 25.50 -17.86
CA LEU A 881 -5.32 26.93 -18.13
C LEU A 881 -4.26 27.79 -17.46
#